data_31fa90dcdd2a9017880f698c7818dc27
#
_entry.id   31fa90dcdd2a9017880f698c7818dc27
#
_cell.length_a   1.000
_cell.length_b   1.000
_cell.length_c   1.000
_cell.angle_alpha   90.00
_cell.angle_beta   90.00
_cell.angle_gamma   90.00
#
_symmetry.space_group_name_H-M   'P 1'
#
loop_
_entity.id
_entity.type
_entity.pdbx_description
1 polymer ?
#
loop_
_entity_poly.entity_id
_entity_poly.type
_entity_poly.pdbx_seq_one_letter_code
_entity_poly.pdbx_strand_id
1 'polypeptide(L)'
;MGRLRNLNGEGEGFEKRRRSYRRVGNGWRRFASVRARGFGGYANGSGRILDLVRTGHFSALVFTVSTAAGRDFRVGIGQEKRRLQRQADHEQQKLGRDTTHRIILYRRQARRKVYSETVVRLCNLALISASLTAAGVSYHGQVRPLLEQRCGACHQEGRASGGVALTSFGGVRAAMNRLVPAVSGATPRMPKSGAALAAEDVALITRWITEGAVDDTPAGFSGSTWWSLTPLRTAVVPAGSPWVKTPIDAFILAKLGEKGLRPSPEADRRTLIRRLTFDLHGLPPTIEETLAFERDPSAGAYEKVVDRLLASTRYGERWGRHWLDVVHYGESHGYDKDKPRRNAWPYRDYVIRSFNEDKPYKRFVEEQLAGDVIYPDDPQGVVATGFIAAGPWDFVGHAELREGTTDKEITRLLDRDDMLMTTMSAFTSMTAHCARCHDHKFDPIKQEDYYSLQAVFAGVDRAERPFDTDPAIYHRRRLLLEERRDVMVELQPLLDTAAAVTSPEILELDAQLKAWRGEKATAKVEAGNARRRELVRSALAVETRTSMDRLTARLKDVDSRLGELPAPQLVYAAANIFPLSGTLRWPVEPRPIHVLGRGSVQAPGAVAVPGTLSALPKLQVRFPATAKGPEGPRRAALAQWITDPENMLTWRSIVNRVWHYHFGAGIVDSPNDFGRMGTLPTHPELLDWLAIQFRDGGGLMKPLHRQIVLSAVYRQSSSSNPAKSKVDAGNRYLWRMNRWRLDAESVRDATLQVAGKLDLTAGGPSVEQFFFKDDHSPVYDYTRFDIDSPGSRRRSVYRFLVRSAPDPLMERLDCPDPSTMTAKRNTTITAIQALALLNNPLLVKQAEYLAARAGSVAALYRLALQREPKEQELRILTDYATQHGLANAARLVLNSNEFLFVD
;
A
#
# COMPACT_ATOMS: atom_id res chain seq x y z
N MET A 1 -33.60 3.31 48.55
CA MET A 1 -32.99 3.47 49.90
C MET A 1 -31.49 3.44 49.68
N GLY A 2 -30.61 4.37 49.88
CA GLY A 2 -30.69 5.65 50.54
C GLY A 2 -29.34 6.34 50.51
N ARG A 3 -29.44 7.68 50.39
CA ARG A 3 -28.52 8.75 50.81
C ARG A 3 -27.22 8.97 50.09
N LEU A 4 -27.19 9.95 49.19
CA LEU A 4 -26.82 11.38 49.31
C LEU A 4 -25.71 11.72 50.31
N ARG A 5 -24.63 12.33 49.80
CA ARG A 5 -24.13 13.62 50.28
C ARG A 5 -23.17 14.30 49.31
N ASN A 6 -23.50 15.57 49.09
CA ASN A 6 -22.74 16.62 48.41
C ASN A 6 -21.31 16.80 48.94
N LEU A 7 -20.43 17.30 48.10
CA LEU A 7 -19.50 18.37 48.42
C LEU A 7 -19.14 19.14 47.13
N ASN A 8 -19.49 20.42 47.12
CA ASN A 8 -18.99 21.49 46.29
C ASN A 8 -17.51 21.76 46.65
N GLY A 9 -16.71 22.09 45.67
CA GLY A 9 -15.41 22.70 45.93
C GLY A 9 -14.51 22.70 44.71
N GLU A 10 -14.26 23.91 44.25
CA GLU A 10 -13.03 24.34 43.56
C GLU A 10 -12.90 24.24 42.05
N GLY A 11 -13.33 25.31 41.40
CA GLY A 11 -12.90 25.72 40.06
C GLY A 11 -11.62 26.56 40.12
N GLU A 12 -10.43 25.95 40.16
CA GLU A 12 -9.15 26.65 39.96
C GLU A 12 -8.09 25.82 39.21
N GLY A 13 -8.41 24.64 38.70
CA GLY A 13 -7.46 23.75 38.04
C GLY A 13 -7.30 23.93 36.53
N PHE A 14 -8.12 24.72 35.86
CA PHE A 14 -8.19 24.72 34.38
C PHE A 14 -7.29 25.75 33.67
N GLU A 15 -6.83 26.77 34.37
CA GLU A 15 -6.04 27.84 33.72
C GLU A 15 -4.51 27.60 33.71
N LYS A 16 -4.01 26.73 34.59
CA LYS A 16 -2.58 26.37 34.63
C LYS A 16 -2.14 25.36 33.56
N ARG A 17 -3.05 24.59 32.97
CA ARG A 17 -2.72 23.63 31.90
C ARG A 17 -2.66 24.27 30.52
N ARG A 18 -3.26 25.42 30.28
CA ARG A 18 -3.18 26.13 28.99
C ARG A 18 -1.86 26.87 28.75
N ARG A 19 -1.05 27.13 29.79
CA ARG A 19 0.26 27.80 29.63
C ARG A 19 1.42 26.84 29.33
N SER A 20 1.33 25.55 29.58
CA SER A 20 2.39 24.57 29.28
C SER A 20 2.38 24.12 27.80
N TYR A 21 1.24 24.12 27.13
CA TYR A 21 1.13 23.72 25.72
C TYR A 21 1.59 24.80 24.71
N ARG A 22 1.64 26.08 25.10
CA ARG A 22 2.13 27.14 24.22
C ARG A 22 3.66 27.24 24.15
N ARG A 23 4.42 26.57 25.01
CA ARG A 23 5.90 26.57 24.96
C ARG A 23 6.51 25.45 24.14
N VAL A 24 5.77 24.41 23.77
CA VAL A 24 6.25 23.31 22.93
C VAL A 24 6.03 23.60 21.44
N GLY A 25 5.07 24.45 21.08
CA GLY A 25 4.74 24.77 19.68
C GLY A 25 5.76 25.68 18.97
N ASN A 26 6.62 26.39 19.67
CA ASN A 26 7.59 27.33 19.07
C ASN A 26 9.00 26.75 18.84
N GLY A 27 9.29 25.54 19.32
CA GLY A 27 10.58 24.86 19.08
C GLY A 27 10.69 24.20 17.69
N TRP A 28 9.60 23.88 17.02
CA TRP A 28 9.60 23.15 15.75
C TRP A 28 9.66 24.02 14.48
N ARG A 29 9.49 25.33 14.62
CA ARG A 29 9.55 26.25 13.44
C ARG A 29 10.96 26.73 13.07
N ARG A 30 12.02 26.34 13.78
CA ARG A 30 13.41 26.73 13.45
C ARG A 30 14.26 25.63 12.81
N PHE A 31 13.71 24.43 12.52
CA PHE A 31 14.47 23.34 11.89
C PHE A 31 14.15 23.10 10.41
N ALA A 32 13.27 23.87 9.80
CA ALA A 32 12.84 23.66 8.42
C ALA A 32 13.48 24.60 7.38
N SER A 33 14.61 25.22 7.67
CA SER A 33 15.29 26.09 6.70
C SER A 33 16.82 25.95 6.69
N VAL A 34 17.32 24.71 6.63
CA VAL A 34 18.69 24.45 6.17
C VAL A 34 18.61 23.89 4.77
N ARG A 35 18.74 24.76 3.77
CA ARG A 35 18.98 24.36 2.37
C ARG A 35 20.32 23.63 2.32
N ALA A 36 20.30 22.34 2.01
CA ALA A 36 21.48 21.62 1.60
C ALA A 36 21.99 22.20 0.27
N ARG A 37 23.06 22.99 0.32
CA ARG A 37 23.86 23.30 -0.87
C ARG A 37 24.86 22.17 -1.06
N GLY A 38 24.83 21.56 -2.24
CA GLY A 38 25.71 20.47 -2.63
C GLY A 38 27.18 20.89 -2.65
N PHE A 39 28.01 19.95 -2.27
CA PHE A 39 29.46 20.07 -2.40
C PHE A 39 29.94 19.05 -3.43
N GLY A 40 30.48 19.51 -4.52
CA GLY A 40 31.33 18.74 -5.42
C GLY A 40 32.80 19.06 -5.16
N GLY A 41 33.63 18.09 -4.93
CA GLY A 41 35.08 18.24 -4.84
C GLY A 41 35.81 16.92 -4.59
N TYR A 42 36.79 16.63 -5.43
CA TYR A 42 37.59 15.41 -5.46
C TYR A 42 38.60 15.34 -4.33
N ALA A 43 38.81 14.18 -3.72
CA ALA A 43 39.93 13.89 -2.85
C ALA A 43 40.76 12.72 -3.42
N ASN A 44 41.99 12.97 -3.85
CA ASN A 44 43.02 11.97 -4.12
C ASN A 44 43.76 11.63 -2.83
N GLY A 45 43.81 10.40 -2.41
CA GLY A 45 44.54 9.95 -1.23
C GLY A 45 44.22 8.52 -0.80
N SER A 46 44.54 7.56 -1.66
CA SER A 46 44.51 6.14 -1.28
C SER A 46 45.90 5.69 -0.87
N GLY A 47 46.10 5.16 0.34
CA GLY A 47 47.28 4.39 0.65
C GLY A 47 47.80 4.35 2.07
N ARG A 48 47.35 5.18 3.02
CA ARG A 48 47.93 5.23 4.39
C ARG A 48 46.93 5.11 5.56
N ILE A 49 45.70 4.77 5.31
CA ILE A 49 44.64 4.69 6.37
C ILE A 49 44.57 3.31 7.03
N LEU A 50 45.05 2.25 6.37
CA LEU A 50 44.91 0.88 6.86
C LEU A 50 45.90 0.47 7.97
N ASP A 51 47.07 1.12 8.07
CA ASP A 51 48.08 0.74 9.07
C ASP A 51 47.87 1.38 10.47
N LEU A 52 47.11 2.48 10.54
CA LEU A 52 46.85 3.21 11.80
C LEU A 52 45.74 2.61 12.68
N VAL A 53 44.94 1.70 12.14
CA VAL A 53 43.84 1.04 12.87
C VAL A 53 44.33 -0.08 13.79
N ARG A 54 45.56 -0.59 13.62
CA ARG A 54 46.11 -1.75 14.35
C ARG A 54 46.70 -1.45 15.72
N THR A 55 47.00 -0.24 16.10
CA THR A 55 47.80 0.08 17.32
C THR A 55 47.06 0.75 18.48
N GLY A 56 45.77 0.93 18.42
CA GLY A 56 44.95 1.16 19.65
C GLY A 56 45.17 2.42 20.50
N HIS A 57 46.06 3.36 20.13
CA HIS A 57 46.33 4.56 20.92
C HIS A 57 45.88 5.83 20.16
N PHE A 58 44.76 6.43 20.61
CA PHE A 58 44.28 7.69 20.11
C PHE A 58 43.91 8.65 21.24
N SER A 59 44.66 9.75 21.37
CA SER A 59 44.33 10.89 22.25
C SER A 59 43.85 12.11 21.50
N ALA A 60 43.58 12.25 20.33
CA ALA A 60 42.79 13.18 19.51
C ALA A 60 43.26 13.12 18.07
N LEU A 61 42.37 12.88 17.14
CA LEU A 61 42.62 13.00 15.71
C LEU A 61 41.79 14.15 15.14
N VAL A 62 42.48 15.09 14.53
CA VAL A 62 41.88 16.16 13.72
C VAL A 62 42.21 15.81 12.27
N PHE A 63 41.18 15.60 11.44
CA PHE A 63 41.37 15.42 10.01
C PHE A 63 41.21 16.76 9.30
N THR A 64 42.18 17.12 8.50
CA THR A 64 42.10 18.25 7.59
C THR A 64 41.86 17.72 6.19
N VAL A 65 40.72 18.07 5.57
CA VAL A 65 40.41 17.73 4.18
C VAL A 65 40.60 19.04 3.39
N SER A 66 41.61 19.06 2.53
CA SER A 66 41.82 20.16 1.60
C SER A 66 41.06 19.90 0.30
N THR A 67 40.20 20.82 -0.09
CA THR A 67 39.49 20.81 -1.36
C THR A 67 40.27 21.55 -2.44
N ALA A 68 40.06 21.18 -3.70
CA ALA A 68 40.66 21.83 -4.85
C ALA A 68 40.39 23.32 -4.97
N ALA A 69 39.58 23.92 -4.08
CA ALA A 69 39.27 25.34 -3.99
C ALA A 69 40.03 26.07 -2.84
N GLY A 70 41.02 25.41 -2.23
CA GLY A 70 41.93 26.05 -1.24
C GLY A 70 41.27 26.43 0.10
N ARG A 71 40.21 25.77 0.53
CA ARG A 71 39.62 25.99 1.87
C ARG A 71 39.76 24.73 2.72
N ASP A 72 40.38 24.89 3.90
CA ASP A 72 40.56 23.80 4.89
C ASP A 72 39.39 23.77 5.86
N PHE A 73 38.75 22.58 6.00
CA PHE A 73 37.73 22.33 7.02
C PHE A 73 38.29 21.40 8.09
N ARG A 74 38.19 21.83 9.34
CA ARG A 74 38.55 20.99 10.51
C ARG A 74 37.29 20.37 11.12
N VAL A 75 37.21 19.06 11.11
CA VAL A 75 36.14 18.33 11.79
C VAL A 75 36.69 17.74 13.07
N GLY A 76 36.26 18.27 14.20
CA GLY A 76 36.72 17.82 15.52
C GLY A 76 35.71 16.85 16.18
N ILE A 77 36.12 15.63 16.45
CA ILE A 77 35.32 14.63 17.19
C ILE A 77 35.18 14.97 18.69
N GLY A 78 35.84 16.03 19.15
CA GLY A 78 35.93 16.43 20.57
C GLY A 78 34.63 16.94 21.20
N GLN A 79 33.67 17.44 20.46
CA GLN A 79 32.43 18.02 21.01
C GLN A 79 31.37 16.94 21.34
N GLU A 80 31.24 15.93 20.52
CA GLU A 80 30.30 14.83 20.73
C GLU A 80 30.70 13.95 21.95
N LYS A 81 32.00 13.73 22.11
CA LYS A 81 32.53 13.01 23.28
C LYS A 81 32.27 13.77 24.60
N ARG A 82 32.33 15.10 24.60
CA ARG A 82 32.00 15.91 25.80
C ARG A 82 30.52 15.97 26.12
N ARG A 83 29.65 15.85 25.11
CA ARG A 83 28.19 15.77 25.27
C ARG A 83 27.76 14.43 25.86
N LEU A 84 28.28 13.33 25.34
CA LEU A 84 28.01 11.98 25.82
C LEU A 84 28.60 11.75 27.23
N GLN A 85 29.75 12.32 27.52
CA GLN A 85 30.35 12.27 28.87
C GLN A 85 29.50 13.02 29.91
N ARG A 86 28.98 14.21 29.58
CA ARG A 86 28.06 14.97 30.47
C ARG A 86 26.73 14.27 30.67
N GLN A 87 26.23 13.56 29.63
CA GLN A 87 25.02 12.78 29.76
C GLN A 87 25.19 11.55 30.64
N ALA A 88 26.34 10.87 30.55
CA ALA A 88 26.70 9.75 31.42
C ALA A 88 26.93 10.18 32.87
N ASP A 89 27.55 11.35 33.08
CA ASP A 89 27.82 11.91 34.41
C ASP A 89 26.53 12.39 35.10
N HIS A 90 25.56 12.89 34.33
CA HIS A 90 24.22 13.29 34.81
C HIS A 90 23.34 12.10 35.20
N GLU A 91 23.43 10.97 34.46
CA GLU A 91 22.76 9.73 34.85
C GLU A 91 23.42 9.03 36.02
N GLN A 92 24.73 9.20 36.18
CA GLN A 92 25.46 8.65 37.32
C GLN A 92 25.10 9.33 38.66
N GLN A 93 24.67 10.61 38.64
CA GLN A 93 24.15 11.31 39.83
C GLN A 93 22.72 10.89 40.21
N LYS A 94 21.96 10.25 39.31
CA LYS A 94 20.58 9.80 39.53
C LYS A 94 20.46 8.36 40.06
N LEU A 95 21.52 7.56 39.94
CA LEU A 95 21.51 6.14 40.31
C LEU A 95 22.43 5.91 41.54
N GLY A 96 21.85 5.44 42.64
CA GLY A 96 22.58 5.13 43.86
C GLY A 96 23.65 4.05 43.69
N ARG A 97 24.53 3.91 44.72
CA ARG A 97 25.83 3.22 44.74
C ARG A 97 25.91 1.72 44.36
N ASP A 98 24.83 1.08 43.87
CA ASP A 98 24.81 -0.39 43.74
C ASP A 98 24.80 -0.94 42.30
N THR A 99 25.41 -0.24 41.31
CA THR A 99 25.33 -0.65 39.91
C THR A 99 26.62 -0.54 39.10
N THR A 100 27.77 -0.75 39.71
CA THR A 100 29.10 -0.64 39.06
C THR A 100 29.22 -1.58 37.83
N HIS A 101 28.65 -2.78 37.92
CA HIS A 101 28.70 -3.76 36.82
C HIS A 101 27.83 -3.42 35.60
N ARG A 102 26.66 -2.81 35.81
CA ARG A 102 25.76 -2.35 34.72
C ARG A 102 26.33 -1.14 33.96
N ILE A 103 27.01 -0.25 34.66
CA ILE A 103 27.65 0.92 34.08
C ILE A 103 28.81 0.53 33.16
N ILE A 104 29.58 -0.53 33.48
CA ILE A 104 30.69 -1.04 32.65
C ILE A 104 30.14 -1.64 31.35
N LEU A 105 29.04 -2.38 31.41
CA LEU A 105 28.38 -2.93 30.23
C LEU A 105 27.75 -1.83 29.33
N TYR A 106 27.12 -0.82 29.93
CA TYR A 106 26.54 0.31 29.19
C TYR A 106 27.63 1.15 28.50
N ARG A 107 28.76 1.40 29.18
CA ARG A 107 29.91 2.08 28.56
C ARG A 107 30.54 1.26 27.42
N ARG A 108 30.55 -0.07 27.51
CA ARG A 108 30.99 -0.94 26.40
C ARG A 108 30.05 -0.96 25.23
N GLN A 109 28.74 -0.97 25.47
CA GLN A 109 27.71 -0.91 24.41
C GLN A 109 27.67 0.45 23.74
N ALA A 110 27.72 1.56 24.49
CA ALA A 110 27.79 2.91 23.94
C ALA A 110 29.05 3.12 23.08
N ARG A 111 30.20 2.63 23.52
CA ARG A 111 31.42 2.65 22.70
C ARG A 111 31.30 1.82 21.42
N ARG A 112 30.70 0.61 21.45
CA ARG A 112 30.50 -0.23 20.27
C ARG A 112 29.53 0.42 19.29
N LYS A 113 28.46 1.05 19.74
CA LYS A 113 27.46 1.71 18.88
C LYS A 113 28.03 2.93 18.16
N VAL A 114 28.80 3.78 18.84
CA VAL A 114 29.46 4.94 18.24
C VAL A 114 30.54 4.51 17.22
N TYR A 115 31.29 3.44 17.51
CA TYR A 115 32.29 2.91 16.57
C TYR A 115 31.64 2.28 15.34
N SER A 116 30.56 1.52 15.52
CA SER A 116 29.84 0.89 14.41
C SER A 116 29.20 1.93 13.46
N GLU A 117 28.50 2.91 13.99
CA GLU A 117 27.83 3.91 13.16
C GLU A 117 28.81 4.86 12.45
N THR A 118 29.93 5.21 13.10
CA THR A 118 30.95 6.10 12.49
C THR A 118 31.74 5.35 11.42
N VAL A 119 32.11 4.09 11.65
CA VAL A 119 32.81 3.28 10.64
C VAL A 119 31.90 2.97 9.45
N VAL A 120 30.63 2.64 9.67
CA VAL A 120 29.66 2.41 8.59
C VAL A 120 29.41 3.70 7.77
N ARG A 121 29.34 4.86 8.41
CA ARG A 121 29.19 6.14 7.70
C ARG A 121 30.46 6.52 6.90
N LEU A 122 31.65 6.27 7.45
CA LEU A 122 32.89 6.51 6.73
C LEU A 122 33.12 5.50 5.61
N CYS A 123 32.78 4.22 5.79
CA CYS A 123 32.83 3.23 4.72
C CYS A 123 31.80 3.53 3.61
N ASN A 124 30.59 3.97 3.96
CA ASN A 124 29.59 4.37 2.97
C ASN A 124 30.01 5.66 2.22
N LEU A 125 30.62 6.63 2.89
CA LEU A 125 31.16 7.83 2.25
C LEU A 125 32.36 7.49 1.33
N ALA A 126 33.23 6.56 1.73
CA ALA A 126 34.33 6.09 0.91
C ALA A 126 33.86 5.24 -0.30
N LEU A 127 32.81 4.42 -0.12
CA LEU A 127 32.21 3.64 -1.22
C LEU A 127 31.44 4.52 -2.20
N ILE A 128 30.74 5.56 -1.72
CA ILE A 128 30.07 6.56 -2.57
C ILE A 128 31.11 7.36 -3.35
N SER A 129 32.25 7.72 -2.74
CA SER A 129 33.33 8.43 -3.43
C SER A 129 34.08 7.57 -4.46
N ALA A 130 34.24 6.26 -4.21
CA ALA A 130 34.86 5.33 -5.14
C ALA A 130 33.96 4.95 -6.33
N SER A 131 32.64 5.00 -6.14
CA SER A 131 31.65 4.73 -7.21
C SER A 131 31.48 5.91 -8.17
N LEU A 132 31.84 7.12 -7.75
CA LEU A 132 31.72 8.36 -8.54
C LEU A 132 32.91 8.62 -9.47
N THR A 133 34.01 7.85 -9.40
CA THR A 133 35.23 8.09 -10.18
C THR A 133 35.38 7.26 -11.47
N ALA A 134 34.38 6.43 -11.85
CA ALA A 134 34.44 5.58 -13.02
C ALA A 134 33.27 5.71 -14.00
N ALA A 135 32.24 6.51 -13.73
CA ALA A 135 31.12 6.72 -14.65
C ALA A 135 31.26 8.07 -15.35
N GLY A 136 31.35 8.09 -16.69
CA GLY A 136 31.23 9.30 -17.51
C GLY A 136 29.89 10.01 -17.27
N VAL A 137 29.76 11.27 -17.72
CA VAL A 137 28.52 12.01 -17.58
C VAL A 137 27.41 11.35 -18.42
N SER A 138 26.32 10.95 -17.78
CA SER A 138 25.15 10.36 -18.43
C SER A 138 24.31 11.42 -19.11
N TYR A 139 24.06 11.27 -20.42
CA TYR A 139 23.07 12.10 -21.12
C TYR A 139 21.67 11.86 -20.54
N HIS A 140 21.23 10.61 -20.50
CA HIS A 140 19.89 10.24 -20.06
C HIS A 140 19.61 10.58 -18.61
N GLY A 141 20.57 10.31 -17.72
CA GLY A 141 20.40 10.48 -16.27
C GLY A 141 20.67 11.88 -15.75
N GLN A 142 21.47 12.71 -16.43
CA GLN A 142 21.97 13.97 -15.91
C GLN A 142 21.74 15.17 -16.85
N VAL A 143 22.18 15.09 -18.10
CA VAL A 143 22.15 16.23 -19.04
C VAL A 143 20.75 16.47 -19.57
N ARG A 144 20.06 15.43 -20.01
CA ARG A 144 18.69 15.52 -20.53
C ARG A 144 17.69 16.10 -19.51
N PRO A 145 17.61 15.65 -18.25
CA PRO A 145 16.70 16.25 -17.26
C PRO A 145 16.98 17.73 -17.01
N LEU A 146 18.26 18.11 -17.02
CA LEU A 146 18.66 19.52 -16.89
C LEU A 146 18.15 20.36 -18.06
N LEU A 147 18.36 19.91 -19.31
CA LEU A 147 17.91 20.61 -20.51
C LEU A 147 16.37 20.67 -20.61
N GLU A 148 15.67 19.58 -20.30
CA GLU A 148 14.20 19.55 -20.25
C GLU A 148 13.66 20.56 -19.21
N GLN A 149 14.25 20.62 -18.03
CA GLN A 149 13.84 21.51 -16.94
C GLN A 149 14.11 22.98 -17.23
N ARG A 150 15.30 23.29 -17.77
CA ARG A 150 15.78 24.68 -17.92
C ARG A 150 15.53 25.28 -19.28
N CYS A 151 15.38 24.47 -20.31
CA CYS A 151 15.31 24.89 -21.70
C CYS A 151 14.04 24.40 -22.42
N GLY A 152 13.43 23.31 -21.96
CA GLY A 152 12.31 22.62 -22.62
C GLY A 152 11.08 23.49 -22.83
N ALA A 153 10.80 24.46 -21.95
CA ALA A 153 9.65 25.35 -22.08
C ALA A 153 9.64 26.14 -23.41
N CYS A 154 10.83 26.44 -23.97
CA CYS A 154 10.99 27.21 -25.21
C CYS A 154 11.59 26.37 -26.36
N HIS A 155 12.27 25.28 -26.05
CA HIS A 155 13.08 24.50 -26.99
C HIS A 155 12.65 23.03 -27.07
N GLN A 156 11.33 22.75 -27.08
CA GLN A 156 10.76 21.40 -27.27
C GLN A 156 10.45 21.09 -28.73
N GLU A 157 10.39 19.80 -29.06
CA GLU A 157 9.93 19.37 -30.39
C GLU A 157 8.53 19.90 -30.67
N GLY A 158 8.30 20.42 -31.92
CA GLY A 158 7.04 21.06 -32.30
C GLY A 158 6.90 22.54 -31.88
N ARG A 159 7.74 23.05 -30.95
CA ARG A 159 7.80 24.45 -30.52
C ARG A 159 9.23 24.91 -30.28
N ALA A 160 10.08 24.72 -31.29
CA ALA A 160 11.51 24.97 -31.21
C ALA A 160 11.83 26.46 -31.43
N SER A 161 11.94 27.27 -30.39
CA SER A 161 12.32 28.68 -30.48
C SER A 161 13.69 28.83 -31.16
N GLY A 162 13.75 29.65 -32.23
CA GLY A 162 14.96 29.81 -33.02
C GLY A 162 15.41 28.51 -33.76
N GLY A 163 14.50 27.58 -34.01
CA GLY A 163 14.78 26.31 -34.70
C GLY A 163 15.64 25.32 -33.89
N VAL A 164 15.73 25.49 -32.57
CA VAL A 164 16.54 24.64 -31.68
C VAL A 164 15.62 23.82 -30.77
N ALA A 165 15.60 22.50 -30.92
CA ALA A 165 14.95 21.56 -30.00
C ALA A 165 16.00 20.98 -29.04
N LEU A 166 15.73 20.94 -27.73
CA LEU A 166 16.65 20.46 -26.68
C LEU A 166 16.02 19.35 -25.81
N THR A 167 14.86 18.85 -26.21
CA THR A 167 14.16 17.76 -25.51
C THR A 167 14.40 16.37 -26.09
N SER A 168 15.12 16.28 -27.21
CA SER A 168 15.58 15.01 -27.80
C SER A 168 17.08 15.01 -28.03
N PHE A 169 17.73 13.84 -27.98
CA PHE A 169 19.15 13.72 -28.24
C PHE A 169 19.54 14.24 -29.64
N GLY A 170 18.76 13.92 -30.65
CA GLY A 170 18.96 14.41 -32.02
C GLY A 170 18.99 15.94 -32.09
N GLY A 171 18.04 16.58 -31.44
CA GLY A 171 17.98 18.04 -31.35
C GLY A 171 19.12 18.68 -30.53
N VAL A 172 19.50 18.07 -29.43
CA VAL A 172 20.67 18.49 -28.62
C VAL A 172 21.96 18.34 -29.43
N ARG A 173 22.13 17.22 -30.11
CA ARG A 173 23.30 16.96 -30.99
C ARG A 173 23.42 17.97 -32.13
N ALA A 174 22.30 18.33 -32.76
CA ALA A 174 22.27 19.38 -33.78
C ALA A 174 22.62 20.79 -33.25
N ALA A 175 22.34 21.05 -31.96
CA ALA A 175 22.61 22.32 -31.31
C ALA A 175 23.92 22.37 -30.49
N MET A 176 24.65 21.26 -30.38
CA MET A 176 25.72 21.01 -29.42
C MET A 176 26.81 22.12 -29.45
N ASN A 177 27.26 22.53 -30.65
CA ASN A 177 28.31 23.55 -30.82
C ASN A 177 27.85 24.96 -30.38
N ARG A 178 26.54 25.17 -30.27
CA ARG A 178 25.93 26.45 -29.86
C ARG A 178 25.45 26.46 -28.40
N LEU A 179 25.34 25.29 -27.78
CA LEU A 179 24.71 25.12 -26.48
C LEU A 179 25.55 25.78 -25.37
N VAL A 180 26.80 25.35 -25.18
CA VAL A 180 27.70 25.92 -24.15
C VAL A 180 27.93 27.41 -24.36
N PRO A 181 28.29 27.92 -25.58
CA PRO A 181 28.43 29.36 -25.80
C PRO A 181 27.16 30.19 -25.54
N ALA A 182 25.99 29.58 -25.60
CA ALA A 182 24.74 30.29 -25.32
C ALA A 182 24.43 30.43 -23.82
N VAL A 183 24.88 29.49 -22.98
CA VAL A 183 24.58 29.45 -21.54
C VAL A 183 25.74 29.80 -20.63
N SER A 184 26.92 30.13 -21.18
CA SER A 184 28.14 30.48 -20.44
C SER A 184 28.53 31.96 -20.61
N GLY A 185 29.45 32.43 -19.74
CA GLY A 185 29.97 33.82 -19.72
C GLY A 185 29.32 34.72 -18.67
N ALA A 186 29.82 35.93 -18.53
CA ALA A 186 29.35 36.90 -17.53
C ALA A 186 27.90 37.38 -17.80
N THR A 187 27.48 37.39 -19.07
CA THR A 187 26.12 37.70 -19.52
C THR A 187 25.66 36.65 -20.56
N PRO A 188 25.21 35.49 -20.12
CA PRO A 188 24.80 34.42 -21.03
C PRO A 188 23.57 34.84 -21.86
N ARG A 189 23.53 34.44 -23.15
CA ARG A 189 22.41 34.73 -24.07
C ARG A 189 21.15 33.94 -23.75
N MET A 190 21.27 32.84 -23.04
CA MET A 190 20.18 31.92 -22.63
C MET A 190 20.36 31.55 -21.14
N PRO A 191 19.22 31.35 -20.47
CA PRO A 191 17.83 31.56 -20.90
C PRO A 191 17.52 33.06 -21.07
N LYS A 192 16.64 33.42 -22.03
CA LYS A 192 16.18 34.81 -22.23
C LYS A 192 15.35 35.35 -21.08
N SER A 193 14.74 34.49 -20.30
CA SER A 193 13.92 34.82 -19.12
C SER A 193 14.30 33.90 -17.96
N GLY A 194 14.35 34.45 -16.73
CA GLY A 194 14.77 33.76 -15.54
C GLY A 194 16.25 33.82 -15.23
N ALA A 195 16.71 33.14 -14.19
CA ALA A 195 18.11 33.11 -13.78
C ALA A 195 18.98 32.31 -14.77
N ALA A 196 20.23 32.79 -14.97
CA ALA A 196 21.24 32.02 -15.70
C ALA A 196 21.43 30.62 -15.10
N LEU A 197 21.96 29.68 -15.92
CA LEU A 197 22.36 28.37 -15.42
C LEU A 197 23.43 28.52 -14.34
N ALA A 198 23.36 27.67 -13.33
CA ALA A 198 24.43 27.60 -12.33
C ALA A 198 25.75 27.15 -12.99
N ALA A 199 26.87 27.60 -12.46
CA ALA A 199 28.17 27.22 -13.00
C ALA A 199 28.39 25.70 -13.05
N GLU A 200 27.80 24.98 -12.10
CA GLU A 200 27.81 23.51 -12.01
C GLU A 200 27.03 22.86 -13.16
N ASP A 201 25.88 23.43 -13.55
CA ASP A 201 25.04 22.94 -14.67
C ASP A 201 25.78 23.14 -16.01
N VAL A 202 26.43 24.28 -16.18
CA VAL A 202 27.25 24.59 -17.36
C VAL A 202 28.45 23.66 -17.43
N ALA A 203 29.10 23.38 -16.29
CA ALA A 203 30.23 22.47 -16.20
C ALA A 203 29.79 21.03 -16.52
N LEU A 204 28.60 20.59 -16.06
CA LEU A 204 28.03 19.27 -16.37
C LEU A 204 27.82 19.09 -17.87
N ILE A 205 27.18 20.05 -18.54
CA ILE A 205 26.97 20.02 -20.01
C ILE A 205 28.31 20.03 -20.73
N THR A 206 29.24 20.88 -20.34
CA THR A 206 30.57 20.99 -20.95
C THR A 206 31.34 19.67 -20.83
N ARG A 207 31.33 19.05 -19.65
CA ARG A 207 32.01 17.81 -19.38
C ARG A 207 31.39 16.66 -20.21
N TRP A 208 30.06 16.54 -20.30
CA TRP A 208 29.41 15.57 -21.15
C TRP A 208 29.82 15.72 -22.63
N ILE A 209 29.89 16.97 -23.14
CA ILE A 209 30.35 17.24 -24.52
C ILE A 209 31.79 16.82 -24.69
N THR A 210 32.70 17.14 -23.75
CA THR A 210 34.12 16.78 -23.82
C THR A 210 34.38 15.30 -23.65
N GLU A 211 33.50 14.55 -22.97
CA GLU A 211 33.53 13.08 -22.83
C GLU A 211 32.96 12.36 -24.08
N GLY A 212 32.66 13.10 -25.17
CA GLY A 212 32.23 12.53 -26.45
C GLY A 212 30.72 12.59 -26.69
N ALA A 213 29.97 13.27 -25.84
CA ALA A 213 28.51 13.47 -25.97
C ALA A 213 27.75 12.15 -26.25
N VAL A 214 28.07 11.11 -25.49
CA VAL A 214 27.50 9.77 -25.67
C VAL A 214 26.01 9.78 -25.34
N ASP A 215 25.21 9.17 -26.21
CA ASP A 215 23.81 8.87 -25.92
C ASP A 215 23.72 7.54 -25.19
N ASP A 216 23.57 7.59 -23.90
CA ASP A 216 23.35 6.44 -23.04
C ASP A 216 21.84 6.18 -22.80
N THR A 217 20.98 6.75 -23.66
CA THR A 217 19.54 6.50 -23.61
C THR A 217 19.27 5.01 -23.88
N PRO A 218 18.57 4.30 -23.01
CA PRO A 218 18.31 2.88 -23.19
C PRO A 218 17.66 2.57 -24.55
N ALA A 219 18.07 1.49 -25.19
CA ALA A 219 17.52 1.04 -26.45
C ALA A 219 15.98 0.85 -26.32
N GLY A 220 15.22 1.47 -27.25
CA GLY A 220 13.76 1.49 -27.20
C GLY A 220 13.16 2.74 -26.51
N PHE A 221 13.99 3.62 -25.96
CA PHE A 221 13.57 4.90 -25.46
C PHE A 221 13.41 5.91 -26.61
N SER A 222 12.20 6.00 -27.18
CA SER A 222 11.87 7.05 -28.15
C SER A 222 11.52 8.33 -27.37
N GLY A 223 12.26 9.39 -27.59
CA GLY A 223 12.33 10.64 -26.83
C GLY A 223 11.06 11.32 -26.33
N SER A 224 9.87 10.97 -26.81
CA SER A 224 8.59 11.58 -26.45
C SER A 224 7.63 10.69 -25.66
N THR A 225 7.86 9.37 -25.57
CA THR A 225 6.91 8.43 -24.96
C THR A 225 7.60 7.52 -23.95
N TRP A 226 7.15 7.58 -22.71
CA TRP A 226 7.65 6.71 -21.63
C TRP A 226 7.26 5.24 -21.91
N TRP A 227 8.14 4.29 -21.53
CA TRP A 227 7.99 2.87 -21.86
C TRP A 227 6.63 2.28 -21.50
N SER A 228 6.09 2.66 -20.32
CA SER A 228 4.82 2.12 -19.83
C SER A 228 3.60 2.63 -20.61
N LEU A 229 3.72 3.78 -21.29
CA LEU A 229 2.68 4.42 -22.12
C LEU A 229 2.78 4.04 -23.60
N THR A 230 3.73 3.17 -23.99
CA THR A 230 3.80 2.63 -25.34
C THR A 230 2.85 1.43 -25.49
N PRO A 231 2.19 1.24 -26.64
CA PRO A 231 1.40 0.04 -26.91
C PRO A 231 2.16 -1.25 -26.62
N LEU A 232 1.43 -2.30 -26.24
CA LEU A 232 2.02 -3.64 -26.08
C LEU A 232 2.62 -4.09 -27.41
N ARG A 233 3.83 -4.66 -27.36
CA ARG A 233 4.55 -5.17 -28.52
C ARG A 233 4.54 -6.68 -28.52
N THR A 234 4.14 -7.28 -29.62
CA THR A 234 4.28 -8.72 -29.81
C THR A 234 5.76 -9.08 -29.87
N ALA A 235 6.25 -9.71 -28.82
CA ALA A 235 7.64 -10.17 -28.76
C ALA A 235 7.76 -11.57 -29.34
N VAL A 236 8.79 -11.79 -30.18
CA VAL A 236 9.14 -13.12 -30.66
C VAL A 236 9.84 -13.88 -29.52
N VAL A 237 9.36 -15.08 -29.22
CA VAL A 237 10.00 -15.94 -28.23
C VAL A 237 11.41 -16.31 -28.73
N PRO A 238 12.49 -16.04 -27.98
CA PRO A 238 13.86 -16.39 -28.40
C PRO A 238 14.03 -17.89 -28.64
N ALA A 239 15.05 -18.27 -29.40
CA ALA A 239 15.34 -19.66 -29.66
C ALA A 239 15.58 -20.45 -28.35
N GLY A 240 15.00 -21.64 -28.26
CA GLY A 240 15.06 -22.46 -27.04
C GLY A 240 16.40 -23.22 -26.93
N SER A 241 16.60 -23.80 -25.75
CA SER A 241 17.69 -24.74 -25.44
C SER A 241 17.09 -25.88 -24.60
N PRO A 242 17.83 -26.94 -24.29
CA PRO A 242 17.35 -28.04 -23.45
C PRO A 242 16.94 -27.61 -22.04
N TRP A 243 17.39 -26.45 -21.56
CA TRP A 243 17.01 -25.90 -20.27
C TRP A 243 15.59 -25.28 -20.27
N VAL A 244 15.12 -24.81 -21.41
CA VAL A 244 13.82 -24.13 -21.58
C VAL A 244 12.67 -25.14 -21.42
N LYS A 245 11.79 -24.89 -20.47
CA LYS A 245 10.55 -25.66 -20.22
C LYS A 245 9.30 -24.89 -20.67
N THR A 246 9.32 -23.57 -20.55
CA THR A 246 8.24 -22.66 -20.97
C THR A 246 8.83 -21.48 -21.76
N PRO A 247 8.03 -20.75 -22.55
CA PRO A 247 8.49 -19.55 -23.26
C PRO A 247 9.16 -18.51 -22.35
N ILE A 248 8.76 -18.42 -21.09
CA ILE A 248 9.38 -17.54 -20.06
C ILE A 248 10.88 -17.77 -19.98
N ASP A 249 11.29 -19.04 -19.99
CA ASP A 249 12.69 -19.45 -19.83
C ASP A 249 13.56 -18.97 -20.99
N ALA A 250 13.00 -18.92 -22.20
CA ALA A 250 13.72 -18.47 -23.39
C ALA A 250 14.10 -16.97 -23.26
N PHE A 251 13.19 -16.11 -22.79
CA PHE A 251 13.48 -14.70 -22.54
C PHE A 251 14.53 -14.52 -21.43
N ILE A 252 14.38 -15.26 -20.32
CA ILE A 252 15.34 -15.21 -19.21
C ILE A 252 16.72 -15.69 -19.67
N LEU A 253 16.80 -16.82 -20.41
CA LEU A 253 18.06 -17.37 -20.90
C LEU A 253 18.77 -16.42 -21.88
N ALA A 254 18.05 -15.78 -22.79
CA ALA A 254 18.59 -14.77 -23.69
C ALA A 254 19.21 -13.61 -22.89
N LYS A 255 18.50 -13.11 -21.89
CA LYS A 255 18.99 -12.01 -21.03
C LYS A 255 20.21 -12.41 -20.20
N LEU A 256 20.22 -13.61 -19.65
CA LEU A 256 21.39 -14.16 -18.95
C LEU A 256 22.60 -14.25 -19.88
N GLY A 257 22.40 -14.71 -21.14
CA GLY A 257 23.46 -14.77 -22.18
C GLY A 257 24.08 -13.39 -22.47
N GLU A 258 23.23 -12.33 -22.62
CA GLU A 258 23.71 -10.93 -22.77
C GLU A 258 24.61 -10.48 -21.60
N LYS A 259 24.38 -11.00 -20.39
CA LYS A 259 25.14 -10.66 -19.18
C LYS A 259 26.29 -11.62 -18.88
N GLY A 260 26.56 -12.60 -19.75
CA GLY A 260 27.58 -13.64 -19.51
C GLY A 260 27.22 -14.56 -18.32
N LEU A 261 25.96 -14.65 -17.99
CA LEU A 261 25.44 -15.47 -16.88
C LEU A 261 24.85 -16.78 -17.42
N ARG A 262 24.82 -17.80 -16.57
CA ARG A 262 24.11 -19.06 -16.81
C ARG A 262 23.13 -19.34 -15.67
N PRO A 263 22.00 -20.00 -15.95
CA PRO A 263 21.06 -20.37 -14.88
C PRO A 263 21.69 -21.34 -13.89
N SER A 264 21.09 -21.42 -12.70
CA SER A 264 21.42 -22.43 -11.68
C SER A 264 20.73 -23.76 -12.01
N PRO A 265 21.22 -24.91 -11.47
CA PRO A 265 20.51 -26.17 -11.63
C PRO A 265 19.14 -26.14 -10.97
N GLU A 266 18.30 -27.12 -11.30
CA GLU A 266 17.00 -27.32 -10.68
C GLU A 266 17.17 -27.67 -9.19
N ALA A 267 16.27 -27.19 -8.34
CA ALA A 267 16.21 -27.52 -6.92
C ALA A 267 15.71 -28.97 -6.72
N ASP A 268 16.01 -29.55 -5.55
CA ASP A 268 15.49 -30.86 -5.18
C ASP A 268 13.97 -30.85 -4.96
N ARG A 269 13.33 -32.02 -5.01
CA ARG A 269 11.87 -32.17 -4.95
C ARG A 269 11.27 -31.63 -3.66
N ARG A 270 11.93 -31.80 -2.52
CA ARG A 270 11.46 -31.29 -1.23
C ARG A 270 11.47 -29.76 -1.20
N THR A 271 12.55 -29.15 -1.69
CA THR A 271 12.63 -27.69 -1.85
C THR A 271 11.51 -27.18 -2.78
N LEU A 272 11.27 -27.87 -3.91
CA LEU A 272 10.23 -27.48 -4.86
C LEU A 272 8.81 -27.58 -4.29
N ILE A 273 8.45 -28.67 -3.60
CA ILE A 273 7.09 -28.76 -3.03
C ILE A 273 6.89 -27.77 -1.88
N ARG A 274 7.92 -27.56 -1.03
CA ARG A 274 7.86 -26.56 0.03
C ARG A 274 7.68 -25.15 -0.56
N ARG A 275 8.43 -24.78 -1.59
CA ARG A 275 8.30 -23.52 -2.31
C ARG A 275 6.89 -23.34 -2.88
N LEU A 276 6.41 -24.30 -3.66
CA LEU A 276 5.08 -24.26 -4.27
C LEU A 276 3.95 -24.11 -3.24
N THR A 277 4.02 -24.86 -2.15
CA THR A 277 2.93 -24.87 -1.16
C THR A 277 2.88 -23.56 -0.38
N PHE A 278 4.02 -22.99 -0.01
CA PHE A 278 4.05 -21.65 0.58
C PHE A 278 3.64 -20.55 -0.39
N ASP A 279 4.08 -20.63 -1.63
CA ASP A 279 3.77 -19.64 -2.66
C ASP A 279 2.26 -19.64 -3.01
N LEU A 280 1.69 -20.81 -3.25
CA LEU A 280 0.29 -20.94 -3.69
C LEU A 280 -0.73 -21.01 -2.54
N HIS A 281 -0.34 -21.49 -1.34
CA HIS A 281 -1.25 -21.66 -0.20
C HIS A 281 -0.87 -20.85 1.04
N GLY A 282 0.37 -20.36 1.16
CA GLY A 282 0.88 -19.71 2.37
C GLY A 282 1.04 -20.68 3.56
N LEU A 283 1.15 -21.99 3.30
CA LEU A 283 1.23 -23.07 4.28
C LEU A 283 2.38 -24.02 3.92
N PRO A 284 2.99 -24.74 4.89
CA PRO A 284 3.92 -25.81 4.56
C PRO A 284 3.18 -27.03 3.97
N PRO A 285 3.84 -27.84 3.14
CA PRO A 285 3.30 -29.15 2.78
C PRO A 285 3.27 -30.06 4.02
N THR A 286 2.43 -31.09 4.02
CA THR A 286 2.52 -32.15 5.03
C THR A 286 3.69 -33.08 4.70
N ILE A 287 4.09 -33.91 5.68
CA ILE A 287 5.15 -34.91 5.45
C ILE A 287 4.71 -35.93 4.40
N GLU A 288 3.43 -36.33 4.43
CA GLU A 288 2.83 -37.28 3.49
C GLU A 288 2.86 -36.73 2.06
N GLU A 289 2.48 -35.45 1.86
CA GLU A 289 2.52 -34.78 0.56
C GLU A 289 3.97 -34.71 0.02
N THR A 290 4.92 -34.40 0.92
CA THR A 290 6.34 -34.31 0.56
C THR A 290 6.87 -35.68 0.12
N LEU A 291 6.65 -36.73 0.91
CA LEU A 291 7.09 -38.08 0.60
C LEU A 291 6.39 -38.64 -0.65
N ALA A 292 5.11 -38.34 -0.85
CA ALA A 292 4.38 -38.76 -2.05
C ALA A 292 5.01 -38.16 -3.32
N PHE A 293 5.34 -36.86 -3.29
CA PHE A 293 6.00 -36.18 -4.41
C PHE A 293 7.45 -36.66 -4.63
N GLU A 294 8.22 -36.87 -3.56
CA GLU A 294 9.61 -37.37 -3.66
C GLU A 294 9.67 -38.76 -4.30
N ARG A 295 8.67 -39.61 -4.00
CA ARG A 295 8.60 -41.00 -4.48
C ARG A 295 7.90 -41.18 -5.83
N ASP A 296 7.18 -40.15 -6.36
CA ASP A 296 6.49 -40.26 -7.66
C ASP A 296 7.51 -40.29 -8.80
N PRO A 297 7.73 -41.42 -9.51
CA PRO A 297 8.69 -41.52 -10.58
C PRO A 297 8.21 -40.92 -11.90
N SER A 298 6.95 -40.48 -11.98
CA SER A 298 6.36 -40.03 -13.24
C SER A 298 6.98 -38.71 -13.71
N ALA A 299 7.16 -38.56 -15.01
CA ALA A 299 7.66 -37.34 -15.63
C ALA A 299 6.81 -36.10 -15.32
N GLY A 300 5.47 -36.29 -15.15
CA GLY A 300 4.52 -35.22 -14.80
C GLY A 300 4.29 -35.05 -13.31
N ALA A 301 5.13 -35.61 -12.42
CA ALA A 301 4.94 -35.53 -10.97
C ALA A 301 4.84 -34.08 -10.45
N TYR A 302 5.67 -33.17 -11.00
CA TYR A 302 5.68 -31.76 -10.62
C TYR A 302 4.40 -31.03 -11.08
N GLU A 303 3.98 -31.25 -12.31
CA GLU A 303 2.74 -30.72 -12.90
C GLU A 303 1.51 -31.13 -12.11
N LYS A 304 1.43 -32.41 -11.68
CA LYS A 304 0.35 -32.89 -10.81
C LYS A 304 0.26 -32.14 -9.48
N VAL A 305 1.41 -31.84 -8.87
CA VAL A 305 1.46 -31.03 -7.63
C VAL A 305 0.96 -29.62 -7.90
N VAL A 306 1.42 -28.97 -8.97
CA VAL A 306 0.99 -27.61 -9.36
C VAL A 306 -0.53 -27.57 -9.57
N ASP A 307 -1.08 -28.51 -10.36
CA ASP A 307 -2.50 -28.54 -10.70
C ASP A 307 -3.37 -28.79 -9.45
N ARG A 308 -2.92 -29.68 -8.54
CA ARG A 308 -3.57 -29.93 -7.25
C ARG A 308 -3.59 -28.67 -6.37
N LEU A 309 -2.49 -27.95 -6.29
CA LEU A 309 -2.41 -26.74 -5.47
C LEU A 309 -3.27 -25.59 -6.05
N LEU A 310 -3.28 -25.40 -7.37
CA LEU A 310 -4.14 -24.40 -8.02
C LEU A 310 -5.64 -24.72 -7.93
N ALA A 311 -6.01 -26.00 -7.83
CA ALA A 311 -7.40 -26.44 -7.63
C ALA A 311 -7.88 -26.28 -6.18
N SER A 312 -6.99 -26.10 -5.22
CA SER A 312 -7.34 -25.98 -3.80
C SER A 312 -7.93 -24.62 -3.47
N THR A 313 -8.93 -24.60 -2.56
CA THR A 313 -9.48 -23.34 -2.02
C THR A 313 -8.45 -22.49 -1.24
N ARG A 314 -7.33 -23.10 -0.81
CA ARG A 314 -6.23 -22.38 -0.14
C ARG A 314 -5.53 -21.40 -1.05
N TYR A 315 -5.56 -21.63 -2.37
CA TYR A 315 -5.03 -20.72 -3.37
C TYR A 315 -5.68 -19.33 -3.26
N GLY A 316 -7.00 -19.25 -3.23
CA GLY A 316 -7.70 -17.98 -3.10
C GLY A 316 -7.44 -17.27 -1.77
N GLU A 317 -7.29 -18.00 -0.66
CA GLU A 317 -6.93 -17.42 0.64
C GLU A 317 -5.54 -16.75 0.62
N ARG A 318 -4.56 -17.39 -0.05
CA ARG A 318 -3.20 -16.84 -0.21
C ARG A 318 -3.17 -15.66 -1.15
N TRP A 319 -3.68 -15.82 -2.37
CA TRP A 319 -3.59 -14.80 -3.41
C TRP A 319 -4.57 -13.65 -3.20
N GLY A 320 -5.72 -13.94 -2.58
CA GLY A 320 -6.63 -12.90 -2.09
C GLY A 320 -5.96 -12.01 -1.03
N ARG A 321 -5.12 -12.58 -0.12
CA ARG A 321 -4.38 -11.76 0.85
C ARG A 321 -3.43 -10.76 0.18
N HIS A 322 -2.75 -11.15 -0.90
CA HIS A 322 -1.91 -10.22 -1.66
C HIS A 322 -2.72 -9.08 -2.28
N TRP A 323 -3.92 -9.38 -2.81
CA TRP A 323 -4.81 -8.34 -3.32
C TRP A 323 -5.29 -7.39 -2.23
N LEU A 324 -5.64 -7.91 -1.05
CA LEU A 324 -6.09 -7.11 0.09
C LEU A 324 -5.01 -6.13 0.59
N ASP A 325 -3.71 -6.45 0.45
CA ASP A 325 -2.62 -5.51 0.72
C ASP A 325 -2.56 -4.36 -0.30
N VAL A 326 -2.75 -4.68 -1.58
CA VAL A 326 -2.74 -3.68 -2.66
C VAL A 326 -3.84 -2.64 -2.46
N VAL A 327 -5.01 -3.07 -1.97
CA VAL A 327 -6.18 -2.21 -1.75
C VAL A 327 -6.30 -1.70 -0.31
N HIS A 328 -5.24 -1.86 0.49
CA HIS A 328 -5.16 -1.47 1.92
C HIS A 328 -6.43 -1.80 2.74
N TYR A 329 -6.92 -3.03 2.55
CA TYR A 329 -8.10 -3.53 3.24
C TYR A 329 -7.91 -3.53 4.75
N GLY A 330 -8.87 -2.92 5.46
CA GLY A 330 -8.96 -2.93 6.92
C GLY A 330 -10.40 -2.94 7.38
N GLU A 331 -10.63 -3.45 8.58
CA GLU A 331 -11.96 -3.68 9.14
C GLU A 331 -12.31 -2.67 10.24
N SER A 332 -11.59 -1.54 10.27
CA SER A 332 -11.91 -0.38 11.09
C SER A 332 -11.77 0.91 10.27
N HIS A 333 -12.27 2.03 10.79
CA HIS A 333 -12.28 3.29 10.05
C HIS A 333 -10.89 3.91 9.90
N GLY A 334 -10.04 3.77 10.91
CA GLY A 334 -8.84 4.60 11.06
C GLY A 334 -9.18 5.99 11.62
N TYR A 335 -8.20 6.89 11.62
CA TYR A 335 -8.29 8.22 12.18
C TYR A 335 -8.62 8.23 13.69
N ASP A 336 -9.06 9.36 14.24
CA ASP A 336 -9.27 9.57 15.68
C ASP A 336 -10.38 8.69 16.27
N LYS A 337 -11.45 8.43 15.49
CA LYS A 337 -12.55 7.54 15.86
C LYS A 337 -12.52 6.26 15.03
N ASP A 338 -11.53 5.43 15.31
CA ASP A 338 -11.32 4.17 14.61
C ASP A 338 -12.36 3.10 15.00
N LYS A 339 -13.61 3.30 14.60
CA LYS A 339 -14.70 2.35 14.86
C LYS A 339 -14.60 1.09 13.99
N PRO A 340 -15.01 -0.09 14.50
CA PRO A 340 -15.00 -1.33 13.73
C PRO A 340 -16.01 -1.30 12.58
N ARG A 341 -15.62 -1.86 11.43
CA ARG A 341 -16.43 -2.13 10.24
C ARG A 341 -16.74 -3.62 10.16
N ARG A 342 -17.64 -4.08 11.03
CA ARG A 342 -17.91 -5.53 11.17
C ARG A 342 -18.48 -6.19 9.93
N ASN A 343 -18.95 -5.40 8.96
CA ASN A 343 -19.48 -5.88 7.68
C ASN A 343 -18.53 -5.62 6.50
N ALA A 344 -17.21 -5.46 6.74
CA ALA A 344 -16.22 -5.37 5.65
C ALA A 344 -15.85 -6.75 5.10
N TRP A 345 -15.93 -7.82 5.90
CA TRP A 345 -15.53 -9.19 5.55
C TRP A 345 -16.17 -9.79 4.27
N PRO A 346 -17.39 -9.44 3.83
CA PRO A 346 -17.93 -10.01 2.59
C PRO A 346 -17.10 -9.64 1.37
N TYR A 347 -16.48 -8.45 1.34
CA TYR A 347 -15.55 -8.08 0.27
C TYR A 347 -14.29 -8.94 0.28
N ARG A 348 -13.69 -9.24 1.45
CA ARG A 348 -12.57 -10.19 1.57
C ARG A 348 -12.95 -11.55 0.99
N ASP A 349 -14.12 -12.05 1.35
CA ASP A 349 -14.60 -13.37 0.88
C ASP A 349 -14.90 -13.35 -0.62
N TYR A 350 -15.41 -12.24 -1.16
CA TYR A 350 -15.55 -12.03 -2.60
C TYR A 350 -14.20 -12.14 -3.31
N VAL A 351 -13.15 -11.48 -2.80
CA VAL A 351 -11.80 -11.53 -3.38
C VAL A 351 -11.26 -12.97 -3.38
N ILE A 352 -11.33 -13.67 -2.23
CA ILE A 352 -10.89 -15.07 -2.08
C ILE A 352 -11.62 -15.97 -3.08
N ARG A 353 -12.94 -15.85 -3.18
CA ARG A 353 -13.76 -16.64 -4.11
C ARG A 353 -13.41 -16.33 -5.55
N SER A 354 -13.23 -15.07 -5.93
CA SER A 354 -12.86 -14.66 -7.30
C SER A 354 -11.55 -15.29 -7.77
N PHE A 355 -10.54 -15.40 -6.90
CA PHE A 355 -9.31 -16.14 -7.21
C PHE A 355 -9.56 -17.66 -7.33
N ASN A 356 -10.36 -18.25 -6.42
CA ASN A 356 -10.65 -19.68 -6.46
C ASN A 356 -11.43 -20.10 -7.71
N GLU A 357 -12.38 -19.29 -8.16
CA GLU A 357 -13.19 -19.48 -9.36
C GLU A 357 -12.45 -19.10 -10.65
N ASP A 358 -11.23 -18.57 -10.54
CA ASP A 358 -10.44 -18.06 -11.67
C ASP A 358 -11.22 -17.03 -12.50
N LYS A 359 -11.87 -16.08 -11.79
CA LYS A 359 -12.68 -15.03 -12.43
C LYS A 359 -11.87 -14.25 -13.45
N PRO A 360 -12.36 -14.02 -14.69
CA PRO A 360 -11.68 -13.20 -15.68
C PRO A 360 -11.30 -11.83 -15.12
N TYR A 361 -10.05 -11.40 -15.28
CA TYR A 361 -9.54 -10.17 -14.67
C TYR A 361 -10.32 -8.94 -15.07
N LYS A 362 -10.79 -8.87 -16.34
CA LYS A 362 -11.68 -7.81 -16.79
C LYS A 362 -12.92 -7.71 -15.90
N ARG A 363 -13.63 -8.83 -15.68
CA ARG A 363 -14.82 -8.86 -14.84
C ARG A 363 -14.49 -8.55 -13.37
N PHE A 364 -13.35 -9.04 -12.86
CA PHE A 364 -12.90 -8.74 -11.50
C PHE A 364 -12.67 -7.23 -11.28
N VAL A 365 -12.11 -6.51 -12.27
CA VAL A 365 -11.94 -5.05 -12.24
C VAL A 365 -13.28 -4.32 -12.33
N GLU A 366 -14.12 -4.72 -13.30
CA GLU A 366 -15.43 -4.11 -13.53
C GLU A 366 -16.35 -4.23 -12.32
N GLU A 367 -16.39 -5.40 -11.68
CA GLU A 367 -17.19 -5.62 -10.46
C GLU A 367 -16.70 -4.76 -9.29
N GLN A 368 -15.40 -4.61 -9.10
CA GLN A 368 -14.85 -3.83 -7.99
C GLN A 368 -15.08 -2.31 -8.15
N LEU A 369 -15.14 -1.80 -9.36
CA LEU A 369 -15.36 -0.37 -9.62
C LEU A 369 -16.83 -0.01 -9.79
N ALA A 370 -17.60 -0.87 -10.45
CA ALA A 370 -18.97 -0.55 -10.85
C ALA A 370 -19.86 -1.80 -10.98
N GLY A 371 -19.59 -2.86 -10.17
CA GLY A 371 -20.34 -4.11 -10.26
C GLY A 371 -21.83 -3.95 -10.01
N ASP A 372 -22.19 -3.07 -9.09
CA ASP A 372 -23.58 -2.71 -8.77
C ASP A 372 -24.31 -1.98 -9.93
N VAL A 373 -23.57 -1.52 -10.94
CA VAL A 373 -24.11 -0.79 -12.10
C VAL A 373 -24.01 -1.61 -13.37
N ILE A 374 -22.87 -2.28 -13.60
CA ILE A 374 -22.64 -3.09 -14.81
C ILE A 374 -23.38 -4.44 -14.71
N TYR A 375 -23.47 -4.98 -13.51
CA TYR A 375 -24.11 -6.28 -13.22
C TYR A 375 -25.18 -6.14 -12.13
N PRO A 376 -26.21 -5.32 -12.34
CA PRO A 376 -27.16 -4.90 -11.29
C PRO A 376 -27.98 -6.04 -10.70
N ASP A 377 -28.10 -7.17 -11.39
CA ASP A 377 -28.84 -8.36 -10.91
C ASP A 377 -27.96 -9.39 -10.20
N ASP A 378 -26.62 -9.17 -10.15
CA ASP A 378 -25.68 -10.01 -9.44
C ASP A 378 -25.40 -9.40 -8.06
N PRO A 379 -25.80 -10.04 -6.94
CA PRO A 379 -25.53 -9.54 -5.59
C PRO A 379 -24.02 -9.34 -5.33
N GLN A 380 -23.16 -10.08 -6.03
CA GLN A 380 -21.73 -9.96 -5.91
C GLN A 380 -21.21 -8.61 -6.47
N GLY A 381 -21.95 -8.01 -7.41
CA GLY A 381 -21.63 -6.67 -7.92
C GLY A 381 -21.59 -5.60 -6.83
N VAL A 382 -22.52 -5.65 -5.85
CA VAL A 382 -22.51 -4.76 -4.68
C VAL A 382 -21.34 -5.08 -3.77
N VAL A 383 -21.15 -6.37 -3.44
CA VAL A 383 -20.08 -6.81 -2.52
C VAL A 383 -18.69 -6.43 -3.05
N ALA A 384 -18.47 -6.56 -4.35
CA ALA A 384 -17.21 -6.22 -5.01
C ALA A 384 -16.82 -4.74 -4.86
N THR A 385 -17.82 -3.83 -4.80
CA THR A 385 -17.55 -2.39 -4.61
C THR A 385 -17.01 -2.06 -3.22
N GLY A 386 -16.86 -3.04 -2.33
CA GLY A 386 -16.03 -2.96 -1.12
C GLY A 386 -14.59 -2.55 -1.40
N PHE A 387 -14.10 -2.74 -2.64
CA PHE A 387 -12.83 -2.17 -3.14
C PHE A 387 -12.74 -0.66 -2.91
N ILE A 388 -13.76 0.10 -3.32
CA ILE A 388 -13.81 1.56 -3.18
C ILE A 388 -13.87 1.97 -1.70
N ALA A 389 -14.47 1.13 -0.86
CA ALA A 389 -14.63 1.37 0.57
C ALA A 389 -13.49 0.78 1.43
N ALA A 390 -12.52 0.09 0.82
CA ALA A 390 -11.48 -0.64 1.55
C ALA A 390 -10.56 0.25 2.39
N GLY A 391 -10.28 1.46 1.96
CA GLY A 391 -9.36 2.40 2.60
C GLY A 391 -9.84 3.03 3.91
N PRO A 392 -8.99 3.82 4.59
CA PRO A 392 -9.35 4.54 5.81
C PRO A 392 -10.44 5.60 5.54
N TRP A 393 -11.23 5.94 6.57
CA TRP A 393 -12.34 6.89 6.46
C TRP A 393 -12.48 7.71 7.74
N ASP A 394 -12.46 9.03 7.61
CA ASP A 394 -12.58 9.95 8.74
C ASP A 394 -14.03 10.09 9.18
N PHE A 395 -14.42 9.35 10.24
CA PHE A 395 -15.75 9.42 10.82
C PHE A 395 -16.10 10.85 11.30
N VAL A 396 -15.16 11.51 11.97
CA VAL A 396 -15.39 12.88 12.51
C VAL A 396 -15.61 13.86 11.38
N GLY A 397 -14.74 13.83 10.38
CA GLY A 397 -14.82 14.69 9.20
C GLY A 397 -16.12 14.52 8.42
N HIS A 398 -16.59 13.29 8.24
CA HIS A 398 -17.80 13.00 7.46
C HIS A 398 -19.11 13.13 8.25
N ALA A 399 -19.15 12.71 9.54
CA ALA A 399 -20.40 12.60 10.29
C ALA A 399 -20.60 13.71 11.34
N GLU A 400 -19.55 14.42 11.77
CA GLU A 400 -19.64 15.39 12.85
C GLU A 400 -19.40 16.85 12.40
N LEU A 401 -18.55 17.07 11.40
CA LEU A 401 -18.32 18.40 10.85
C LEU A 401 -19.56 18.92 10.10
N ARG A 402 -19.82 20.22 10.20
CA ARG A 402 -20.96 20.87 9.54
C ARG A 402 -20.74 21.00 8.04
N GLU A 403 -21.82 20.90 7.26
CA GLU A 403 -21.81 21.19 5.82
C GLU A 403 -21.35 22.64 5.55
N GLY A 404 -20.65 22.83 4.42
CA GLY A 404 -20.13 24.14 3.99
C GLY A 404 -18.89 24.60 4.77
N THR A 405 -18.32 23.78 5.68
CA THR A 405 -17.05 24.10 6.32
C THR A 405 -15.86 23.62 5.47
N THR A 406 -14.77 24.39 5.48
CA THR A 406 -13.53 24.04 4.76
C THR A 406 -13.02 22.66 5.16
N ASP A 407 -13.06 22.30 6.45
CA ASP A 407 -12.58 21.01 6.93
C ASP A 407 -13.42 19.84 6.40
N LYS A 408 -14.74 20.01 6.27
CA LYS A 408 -15.64 19.03 5.65
C LYS A 408 -15.30 18.81 4.17
N GLU A 409 -15.03 19.87 3.44
CA GLU A 409 -14.65 19.81 2.02
C GLU A 409 -13.26 19.15 1.85
N ILE A 410 -12.30 19.43 2.73
CA ILE A 410 -10.99 18.77 2.76
C ILE A 410 -11.17 17.27 3.03
N THR A 411 -11.98 16.88 3.99
CA THR A 411 -12.27 15.47 4.29
C THR A 411 -12.81 14.74 3.05
N ARG A 412 -13.80 15.31 2.37
CA ARG A 412 -14.37 14.76 1.13
C ARG A 412 -13.37 14.70 -0.01
N LEU A 413 -12.48 15.68 -0.11
CA LEU A 413 -11.40 15.67 -1.11
C LEU A 413 -10.42 14.53 -0.84
N LEU A 414 -10.01 14.33 0.41
CA LEU A 414 -9.08 13.27 0.80
C LEU A 414 -9.69 11.88 0.64
N ASP A 415 -10.97 11.71 0.94
CA ASP A 415 -11.66 10.44 0.74
C ASP A 415 -11.71 10.04 -0.75
N ARG A 416 -12.03 10.98 -1.65
CA ARG A 416 -11.98 10.73 -3.10
C ARG A 416 -10.55 10.57 -3.62
N ASP A 417 -9.57 11.28 -3.04
CA ASP A 417 -8.14 11.09 -3.36
C ASP A 417 -7.71 9.65 -3.08
N ASP A 418 -8.13 9.08 -1.94
CA ASP A 418 -7.87 7.69 -1.59
C ASP A 418 -8.51 6.70 -2.59
N MET A 419 -9.79 6.89 -2.96
CA MET A 419 -10.47 6.05 -3.95
C MET A 419 -9.76 6.08 -5.31
N LEU A 420 -9.37 7.27 -5.77
CA LEU A 420 -8.65 7.48 -7.02
C LEU A 420 -7.26 6.84 -6.99
N MET A 421 -6.51 7.09 -5.91
CA MET A 421 -5.14 6.59 -5.79
C MET A 421 -5.11 5.06 -5.71
N THR A 422 -6.04 4.47 -4.95
CA THR A 422 -6.19 3.01 -4.88
C THR A 422 -6.50 2.43 -6.26
N THR A 423 -7.45 3.05 -6.99
CA THR A 423 -7.84 2.60 -8.33
C THR A 423 -6.68 2.65 -9.32
N MET A 424 -6.02 3.81 -9.45
CA MET A 424 -4.94 3.98 -10.42
C MET A 424 -3.70 3.14 -10.08
N SER A 425 -3.36 3.06 -8.80
CA SER A 425 -2.22 2.29 -8.32
C SER A 425 -2.46 0.78 -8.45
N ALA A 426 -3.64 0.28 -8.04
CA ALA A 426 -3.95 -1.15 -8.07
C ALA A 426 -4.06 -1.69 -9.50
N PHE A 427 -4.72 -0.97 -10.40
CA PHE A 427 -5.03 -1.48 -11.74
C PHE A 427 -4.03 -1.03 -12.81
N THR A 428 -3.43 0.14 -12.70
CA THR A 428 -2.58 0.71 -13.75
C THR A 428 -1.13 0.95 -13.34
N SER A 429 -0.78 0.73 -12.07
CA SER A 429 0.55 1.07 -11.52
C SER A 429 0.97 2.52 -11.80
N MET A 430 0.02 3.47 -11.80
CA MET A 430 0.30 4.89 -11.99
C MET A 430 0.02 5.70 -10.72
N THR A 431 0.90 6.65 -10.43
CA THR A 431 0.79 7.57 -9.30
C THR A 431 0.29 8.93 -9.79
N ALA A 432 -0.94 9.32 -9.44
CA ALA A 432 -1.54 10.58 -9.88
C ALA A 432 -1.56 11.68 -8.80
N HIS A 433 -1.20 11.37 -7.55
CA HIS A 433 -1.36 12.27 -6.40
C HIS A 433 -0.64 13.62 -6.55
N CYS A 434 0.56 13.66 -7.16
CA CYS A 434 1.29 14.90 -7.40
C CYS A 434 0.51 15.89 -8.29
N ALA A 435 -0.39 15.37 -9.14
CA ALA A 435 -1.21 16.21 -10.02
C ALA A 435 -2.35 16.95 -9.30
N ARG A 436 -2.56 16.73 -8.00
CA ARG A 436 -3.50 17.48 -7.18
C ARG A 436 -3.22 18.99 -7.15
N CYS A 437 -1.94 19.40 -7.11
CA CYS A 437 -1.56 20.79 -6.91
C CYS A 437 -1.07 21.49 -8.19
N HIS A 438 -0.54 20.75 -9.14
CA HIS A 438 0.02 21.20 -10.42
C HIS A 438 0.17 20.01 -11.36
N ASP A 439 0.39 20.18 -12.63
CA ASP A 439 0.70 19.10 -13.56
C ASP A 439 1.83 18.23 -13.00
N HIS A 440 1.71 16.90 -13.11
CA HIS A 440 2.68 15.98 -12.54
C HIS A 440 4.09 16.31 -13.04
N LYS A 441 5.06 16.40 -12.10
CA LYS A 441 6.40 16.93 -12.41
C LYS A 441 7.14 16.09 -13.45
N PHE A 442 6.94 14.80 -13.46
CA PHE A 442 7.72 13.87 -14.28
C PHE A 442 6.85 13.17 -15.33
N ASP A 443 5.65 12.74 -14.96
CA ASP A 443 4.76 11.96 -15.79
C ASP A 443 3.77 12.87 -16.55
N PRO A 444 3.28 12.46 -17.74
CA PRO A 444 2.37 13.27 -18.54
C PRO A 444 0.92 13.20 -17.99
N ILE A 445 0.76 13.49 -16.71
CA ILE A 445 -0.52 13.57 -15.99
C ILE A 445 -0.79 15.03 -15.68
N LYS A 446 -1.85 15.59 -16.24
CA LYS A 446 -2.26 16.96 -16.00
C LYS A 446 -3.04 17.10 -14.71
N GLN A 447 -3.03 18.29 -14.13
CA GLN A 447 -3.88 18.60 -12.98
C GLN A 447 -5.37 18.39 -13.34
N GLU A 448 -5.80 18.71 -14.53
CA GLU A 448 -7.15 18.46 -15.00
C GLU A 448 -7.51 16.97 -15.04
N ASP A 449 -6.57 16.08 -15.38
CA ASP A 449 -6.78 14.62 -15.36
C ASP A 449 -7.05 14.12 -13.94
N TYR A 450 -6.31 14.63 -12.95
CA TYR A 450 -6.53 14.30 -11.55
C TYR A 450 -7.95 14.68 -11.09
N TYR A 451 -8.42 15.90 -11.39
CA TYR A 451 -9.76 16.33 -11.01
C TYR A 451 -10.87 15.67 -11.86
N SER A 452 -10.57 15.28 -13.08
CA SER A 452 -11.47 14.45 -13.89
C SER A 452 -11.68 13.05 -13.30
N LEU A 453 -10.62 12.44 -12.79
CA LEU A 453 -10.68 11.18 -12.02
C LEU A 453 -11.42 11.37 -10.69
N GLN A 454 -11.18 12.47 -9.95
CA GLN A 454 -11.96 12.84 -8.75
C GLN A 454 -13.47 12.97 -9.07
N ALA A 455 -13.82 13.51 -10.24
CA ALA A 455 -15.22 13.68 -10.66
C ALA A 455 -15.92 12.33 -10.96
N VAL A 456 -15.18 11.26 -11.22
CA VAL A 456 -15.76 9.91 -11.33
C VAL A 456 -16.38 9.48 -10.00
N PHE A 457 -15.72 9.77 -8.88
CA PHE A 457 -16.16 9.37 -7.52
C PHE A 457 -16.99 10.45 -6.80
N ALA A 458 -17.43 11.49 -7.49
CA ALA A 458 -18.08 12.66 -6.89
C ALA A 458 -19.42 12.36 -6.20
N GLY A 459 -20.10 11.28 -6.56
CA GLY A 459 -21.36 10.83 -6.00
C GLY A 459 -21.27 9.60 -5.10
N VAL A 460 -20.04 9.15 -4.78
CA VAL A 460 -19.79 7.95 -3.96
C VAL A 460 -19.42 8.36 -2.54
N ASP A 461 -20.04 7.73 -1.57
CA ASP A 461 -19.62 7.69 -0.16
C ASP A 461 -19.35 6.22 0.24
N ARG A 462 -18.90 5.97 1.48
CA ARG A 462 -18.58 4.64 2.02
C ARG A 462 -19.55 4.32 3.15
N ALA A 463 -20.34 3.26 3.00
CA ALA A 463 -21.33 2.88 4.00
C ALA A 463 -21.70 1.41 3.94
N GLU A 464 -22.44 0.94 4.92
CA GLU A 464 -23.05 -0.39 4.88
C GLU A 464 -24.18 -0.45 3.87
N ARG A 465 -24.13 -1.45 2.99
CA ARG A 465 -25.16 -1.71 1.97
C ARG A 465 -25.76 -3.10 2.17
N PRO A 466 -27.08 -3.22 2.01
CA PRO A 466 -27.73 -4.52 2.03
C PRO A 466 -27.45 -5.30 0.75
N PHE A 467 -27.28 -6.61 0.90
CA PHE A 467 -27.28 -7.56 -0.20
C PHE A 467 -27.90 -8.89 0.26
N ASP A 468 -28.45 -9.65 -0.68
CA ASP A 468 -29.02 -10.98 -0.40
C ASP A 468 -28.22 -12.01 -1.18
N THR A 469 -28.09 -13.20 -0.61
CA THR A 469 -27.45 -14.33 -1.30
C THR A 469 -28.37 -14.99 -2.33
N ASP A 470 -29.70 -14.87 -2.15
CA ASP A 470 -30.70 -15.27 -3.13
C ASP A 470 -30.89 -14.18 -4.18
N PRO A 471 -30.59 -14.43 -5.47
CA PRO A 471 -30.72 -13.42 -6.53
C PRO A 471 -32.12 -12.87 -6.71
N ALA A 472 -33.19 -13.68 -6.48
CA ALA A 472 -34.57 -13.22 -6.63
C ALA A 472 -34.98 -12.23 -5.52
N ILE A 473 -34.56 -12.50 -4.27
CA ILE A 473 -34.77 -11.60 -3.13
C ILE A 473 -33.95 -10.32 -3.35
N TYR A 474 -32.69 -10.47 -3.77
CA TYR A 474 -31.81 -9.33 -4.08
C TYR A 474 -32.38 -8.42 -5.16
N HIS A 475 -32.85 -8.98 -6.28
CA HIS A 475 -33.47 -8.23 -7.36
C HIS A 475 -34.72 -7.46 -6.86
N ARG A 476 -35.62 -8.12 -6.10
CA ARG A 476 -36.81 -7.48 -5.53
C ARG A 476 -36.45 -6.36 -4.55
N ARG A 477 -35.50 -6.59 -3.66
CA ARG A 477 -35.01 -5.55 -2.70
C ARG A 477 -34.41 -4.38 -3.44
N ARG A 478 -33.58 -4.61 -4.46
CA ARG A 478 -32.96 -3.54 -5.29
C ARG A 478 -34.03 -2.64 -5.89
N LEU A 479 -35.04 -3.20 -6.55
CA LEU A 479 -36.13 -2.42 -7.14
C LEU A 479 -36.89 -1.59 -6.09
N LEU A 480 -37.14 -2.15 -4.92
CA LEU A 480 -37.80 -1.43 -3.81
C LEU A 480 -36.90 -0.29 -3.25
N LEU A 481 -35.60 -0.51 -3.15
CA LEU A 481 -34.66 0.53 -2.71
C LEU A 481 -34.52 1.66 -3.76
N GLU A 482 -34.59 1.33 -5.04
CA GLU A 482 -34.65 2.33 -6.13
C GLU A 482 -35.93 3.14 -6.05
N GLU A 483 -37.09 2.50 -5.89
CA GLU A 483 -38.38 3.15 -5.71
C GLU A 483 -38.37 4.05 -4.46
N ARG A 484 -37.81 3.57 -3.35
CA ARG A 484 -37.62 4.34 -2.12
C ARG A 484 -36.80 5.61 -2.34
N ARG A 485 -35.67 5.46 -3.08
CA ARG A 485 -34.81 6.59 -3.47
C ARG A 485 -35.59 7.64 -4.24
N ASP A 486 -36.30 7.22 -5.28
CA ASP A 486 -37.02 8.13 -6.18
C ASP A 486 -38.09 8.90 -5.39
N VAL A 487 -38.82 8.22 -4.50
CA VAL A 487 -39.76 8.88 -3.60
C VAL A 487 -39.05 9.88 -2.66
N MET A 488 -37.89 9.53 -2.11
CA MET A 488 -37.12 10.42 -1.24
C MET A 488 -36.55 11.63 -1.99
N VAL A 489 -36.12 11.47 -3.22
CA VAL A 489 -35.64 12.58 -4.09
C VAL A 489 -36.76 13.61 -4.31
N GLU A 490 -38.00 13.15 -4.57
CA GLU A 490 -39.16 14.03 -4.73
C GLU A 490 -39.61 14.65 -3.40
N LEU A 491 -39.53 13.89 -2.30
CA LEU A 491 -40.03 14.31 -0.95
C LEU A 491 -39.06 15.29 -0.26
N GLN A 492 -37.77 15.13 -0.40
CA GLN A 492 -36.77 15.89 0.37
C GLN A 492 -36.88 17.43 0.14
N PRO A 493 -37.01 17.96 -1.07
CA PRO A 493 -37.20 19.38 -1.29
C PRO A 493 -38.46 19.95 -0.60
N LEU A 494 -39.53 19.14 -0.52
CA LEU A 494 -40.75 19.53 0.17
C LEU A 494 -40.55 19.56 1.68
N LEU A 495 -39.81 18.60 2.23
CA LEU A 495 -39.41 18.57 3.64
C LEU A 495 -38.51 19.76 3.99
N ASP A 496 -37.58 20.12 3.13
CA ASP A 496 -36.70 21.28 3.33
C ASP A 496 -37.52 22.59 3.30
N THR A 497 -38.49 22.68 2.38
CA THR A 497 -39.45 23.78 2.36
C THR A 497 -40.25 23.85 3.67
N ALA A 498 -40.75 22.72 4.18
CA ALA A 498 -41.46 22.64 5.47
C ALA A 498 -40.56 23.01 6.65
N ALA A 499 -39.28 22.60 6.62
CA ALA A 499 -38.32 22.94 7.66
C ALA A 499 -37.96 24.44 7.69
N ALA A 500 -38.01 25.10 6.54
CA ALA A 500 -37.77 26.54 6.43
C ALA A 500 -38.95 27.42 6.86
N VAL A 501 -40.13 26.83 7.10
CA VAL A 501 -41.32 27.59 7.58
C VAL A 501 -41.05 28.13 9.00
N THR A 502 -41.18 29.44 9.12
CA THR A 502 -41.05 30.17 10.38
C THR A 502 -42.24 31.09 10.60
N SER A 503 -42.71 31.17 11.82
CA SER A 503 -43.69 32.17 12.29
C SER A 503 -43.34 32.55 13.73
N PRO A 504 -43.87 33.67 14.26
CA PRO A 504 -43.62 33.99 15.67
C PRO A 504 -44.03 32.88 16.64
N GLU A 505 -45.12 32.18 16.35
CA GLU A 505 -45.63 31.06 17.17
C GLU A 505 -44.68 29.85 17.10
N ILE A 506 -44.10 29.54 15.90
CA ILE A 506 -43.15 28.46 15.74
C ILE A 506 -41.84 28.78 16.47
N LEU A 507 -41.35 30.01 16.38
CA LEU A 507 -40.12 30.43 17.07
C LEU A 507 -40.28 30.38 18.61
N GLU A 508 -41.41 30.79 19.13
CA GLU A 508 -41.71 30.68 20.55
C GLU A 508 -41.76 29.21 21.00
N LEU A 509 -42.44 28.36 20.22
CA LEU A 509 -42.55 26.94 20.51
C LEU A 509 -41.18 26.23 20.41
N ASP A 510 -40.34 26.63 19.48
CA ASP A 510 -38.97 26.12 19.38
C ASP A 510 -38.10 26.48 20.58
N ALA A 511 -38.29 27.69 21.15
CA ALA A 511 -37.66 28.09 22.40
C ALA A 511 -38.16 27.26 23.60
N GLN A 512 -39.47 27.01 23.69
CA GLN A 512 -40.07 26.15 24.70
C GLN A 512 -39.59 24.70 24.60
N LEU A 513 -39.53 24.14 23.38
CA LEU A 513 -39.03 22.80 23.13
C LEU A 513 -37.58 22.65 23.58
N LYS A 514 -36.74 23.68 23.37
CA LYS A 514 -35.37 23.71 23.85
C LYS A 514 -35.28 23.65 25.37
N ALA A 515 -36.11 24.42 26.06
CA ALA A 515 -36.19 24.41 27.51
C ALA A 515 -36.67 23.05 28.05
N TRP A 516 -37.76 22.48 27.53
CA TRP A 516 -38.30 21.18 27.94
C TRP A 516 -37.34 20.00 27.71
N ARG A 517 -36.51 20.04 26.65
CA ARG A 517 -35.44 19.07 26.44
C ARG A 517 -34.38 19.19 27.54
N GLY A 518 -34.02 20.40 27.95
CA GLY A 518 -33.12 20.64 29.08
C GLY A 518 -33.65 20.09 30.41
N GLU A 519 -34.97 20.20 30.64
CA GLU A 519 -35.67 19.68 31.80
C GLU A 519 -35.97 18.17 31.72
N LYS A 520 -35.67 17.50 30.62
CA LYS A 520 -36.04 16.10 30.33
C LYS A 520 -37.54 15.82 30.41
N ALA A 521 -38.37 16.80 30.05
CA ALA A 521 -39.83 16.73 30.10
C ALA A 521 -40.41 16.05 28.83
N THR A 522 -40.23 14.73 28.70
CA THR A 522 -40.50 13.96 27.48
C THR A 522 -41.90 14.16 26.92
N ALA A 523 -42.93 14.07 27.75
CA ALA A 523 -44.34 14.26 27.33
C ALA A 523 -44.61 15.68 26.76
N LYS A 524 -44.02 16.73 27.38
CA LYS A 524 -44.16 18.12 26.88
C LYS A 524 -43.43 18.27 25.54
N VAL A 525 -42.26 17.64 25.38
CA VAL A 525 -41.50 17.65 24.13
C VAL A 525 -42.29 16.95 23.01
N GLU A 526 -42.93 15.83 23.29
CA GLU A 526 -43.74 15.10 22.29
C GLU A 526 -44.94 15.92 21.85
N ALA A 527 -45.71 16.48 22.80
CA ALA A 527 -46.86 17.37 22.52
C ALA A 527 -46.43 18.64 21.74
N GLY A 528 -45.33 19.26 22.15
CA GLY A 528 -44.78 20.43 21.47
C GLY A 528 -44.33 20.11 20.03
N ASN A 529 -43.65 18.99 19.80
CA ASN A 529 -43.30 18.54 18.44
C ASN A 529 -44.54 18.27 17.58
N ALA A 530 -45.63 17.71 18.15
CA ALA A 530 -46.89 17.52 17.43
C ALA A 530 -47.49 18.87 17.03
N ARG A 531 -47.57 19.83 17.98
CA ARG A 531 -48.07 21.20 17.70
C ARG A 531 -47.22 21.92 16.65
N ARG A 532 -45.87 21.78 16.71
CA ARG A 532 -44.98 22.34 15.69
C ARG A 532 -45.28 21.80 14.28
N ARG A 533 -45.46 20.49 14.14
CA ARG A 533 -45.85 19.87 12.87
C ARG A 533 -47.17 20.42 12.33
N GLU A 534 -48.16 20.63 13.18
CA GLU A 534 -49.45 21.20 12.81
C GLU A 534 -49.32 22.65 12.32
N LEU A 535 -48.59 23.52 13.02
CA LEU A 535 -48.32 24.90 12.62
C LEU A 535 -47.57 24.98 11.28
N VAL A 536 -46.51 24.18 11.12
CA VAL A 536 -45.78 24.11 9.84
C VAL A 536 -46.71 23.64 8.71
N ARG A 537 -47.52 22.60 8.96
CA ARG A 537 -48.47 22.06 7.97
C ARG A 537 -49.51 23.07 7.56
N SER A 538 -50.06 23.86 8.49
CA SER A 538 -51.06 24.89 8.21
C SER A 538 -50.49 26.04 7.36
N ALA A 539 -49.21 26.36 7.52
CA ALA A 539 -48.51 27.41 6.80
C ALA A 539 -48.09 27.03 5.38
N LEU A 540 -48.07 25.73 5.04
CA LEU A 540 -47.69 25.25 3.71
C LEU A 540 -48.85 25.41 2.70
N ALA A 541 -48.56 25.63 1.41
CA ALA A 541 -49.51 25.60 0.32
C ALA A 541 -50.24 24.25 0.22
N VAL A 542 -51.47 24.25 -0.24
CA VAL A 542 -52.31 23.05 -0.35
C VAL A 542 -51.65 21.99 -1.21
N GLU A 543 -51.09 22.39 -2.34
CA GLU A 543 -50.39 21.51 -3.31
C GLU A 543 -49.17 20.85 -2.68
N THR A 544 -48.37 21.62 -1.90
CA THR A 544 -47.24 21.13 -1.16
C THR A 544 -47.63 20.06 -0.14
N ARG A 545 -48.68 20.35 0.67
CA ARG A 545 -49.23 19.40 1.65
C ARG A 545 -49.67 18.08 1.00
N THR A 546 -50.48 18.20 -0.08
CA THR A 546 -51.03 17.06 -0.82
C THR A 546 -49.90 16.19 -1.40
N SER A 547 -48.88 16.82 -1.97
CA SER A 547 -47.71 16.11 -2.51
C SER A 547 -46.90 15.42 -1.39
N MET A 548 -46.66 16.09 -0.25
CA MET A 548 -45.99 15.50 0.93
C MET A 548 -46.78 14.30 1.47
N ASP A 549 -48.09 14.39 1.60
CA ASP A 549 -48.92 13.28 2.09
C ASP A 549 -48.87 12.08 1.15
N ARG A 550 -49.02 12.31 -0.16
CA ARG A 550 -48.92 11.26 -1.17
C ARG A 550 -47.55 10.56 -1.14
N LEU A 551 -46.46 11.34 -1.12
CA LEU A 551 -45.10 10.78 -1.14
C LEU A 551 -44.77 10.06 0.18
N THR A 552 -45.26 10.61 1.33
CA THR A 552 -45.08 9.96 2.62
C THR A 552 -45.84 8.64 2.70
N ALA A 553 -47.06 8.58 2.17
CA ALA A 553 -47.83 7.34 2.10
C ALA A 553 -47.14 6.32 1.18
N ARG A 554 -46.60 6.72 0.03
CA ARG A 554 -45.84 5.85 -0.89
C ARG A 554 -44.55 5.35 -0.23
N LEU A 555 -43.81 6.21 0.48
CA LEU A 555 -42.63 5.83 1.24
C LEU A 555 -42.95 4.74 2.27
N LYS A 556 -44.05 4.92 3.02
CA LYS A 556 -44.50 3.93 4.01
C LYS A 556 -44.87 2.60 3.38
N ASP A 557 -45.52 2.57 2.21
CA ASP A 557 -45.81 1.33 1.45
C ASP A 557 -44.53 0.60 1.04
N VAL A 558 -43.58 1.33 0.47
CA VAL A 558 -42.30 0.76 0.07
C VAL A 558 -41.53 0.22 1.27
N ASP A 559 -41.51 0.95 2.40
CA ASP A 559 -40.84 0.50 3.62
C ASP A 559 -41.54 -0.75 4.21
N SER A 560 -42.88 -0.87 4.10
CA SER A 560 -43.60 -2.10 4.47
C SER A 560 -43.20 -3.30 3.64
N ARG A 561 -43.18 -3.15 2.31
CA ARG A 561 -42.79 -4.20 1.36
C ARG A 561 -41.32 -4.62 1.53
N LEU A 562 -40.44 -3.68 1.90
CA LEU A 562 -39.06 -3.99 2.29
C LEU A 562 -39.00 -4.80 3.58
N GLY A 563 -39.87 -4.50 4.54
CA GLY A 563 -39.98 -5.19 5.83
C GLY A 563 -40.50 -6.64 5.70
N GLU A 564 -41.23 -6.97 4.63
CA GLU A 564 -41.70 -8.35 4.32
C GLU A 564 -40.58 -9.26 3.80
N LEU A 565 -39.48 -8.69 3.27
CA LEU A 565 -38.35 -9.46 2.80
C LEU A 565 -37.49 -9.97 3.97
N PRO A 566 -36.82 -11.14 3.83
CA PRO A 566 -35.86 -11.59 4.83
C PRO A 566 -34.83 -10.52 5.15
N ALA A 567 -34.30 -10.53 6.38
CA ALA A 567 -33.23 -9.58 6.75
C ALA A 567 -32.01 -9.77 5.82
N PRO A 568 -31.51 -8.70 5.16
CA PRO A 568 -30.38 -8.80 4.27
C PRO A 568 -29.08 -8.98 5.05
N GLN A 569 -28.08 -9.53 4.39
CA GLN A 569 -26.69 -9.36 4.82
C GLN A 569 -26.23 -7.93 4.52
N LEU A 570 -25.20 -7.48 5.23
CA LEU A 570 -24.61 -6.15 5.04
C LEU A 570 -23.16 -6.28 4.55
N VAL A 571 -22.75 -5.35 3.69
CA VAL A 571 -21.37 -5.16 3.26
C VAL A 571 -20.99 -3.69 3.36
N TYR A 572 -19.81 -3.40 3.88
CA TYR A 572 -19.24 -2.04 3.82
C TYR A 572 -18.65 -1.81 2.44
N ALA A 573 -19.30 -0.96 1.65
CA ALA A 573 -19.05 -0.82 0.21
C ALA A 573 -19.27 0.60 -0.30
N ALA A 574 -19.03 0.84 -1.58
CA ALA A 574 -19.40 2.09 -2.23
C ALA A 574 -20.91 2.31 -2.15
N ALA A 575 -21.32 3.46 -1.66
CA ALA A 575 -22.72 3.77 -1.42
C ALA A 575 -23.09 5.17 -1.92
N ASN A 576 -24.24 5.27 -2.55
CA ASN A 576 -24.87 6.54 -2.94
C ASN A 576 -26.17 6.80 -2.18
N ILE A 577 -26.62 5.81 -1.41
CA ILE A 577 -27.76 5.88 -0.46
C ILE A 577 -27.38 5.05 0.76
N PHE A 578 -27.54 5.61 1.93
CA PHE A 578 -27.22 4.98 3.21
C PHE A 578 -28.00 5.64 4.36
N PRO A 579 -28.12 4.99 5.53
CA PRO A 579 -28.71 5.61 6.72
C PRO A 579 -27.98 6.89 7.11
N LEU A 580 -28.74 7.93 7.42
CA LEU A 580 -28.18 9.21 7.83
C LEU A 580 -27.48 9.09 9.19
N SER A 581 -26.31 9.68 9.33
CA SER A 581 -25.51 9.67 10.57
C SER A 581 -24.92 11.06 10.83
N GLY A 582 -25.27 11.67 11.92
CA GLY A 582 -24.82 13.02 12.26
C GLY A 582 -25.12 14.03 11.15
N THR A 583 -24.08 14.63 10.58
CA THR A 583 -24.17 15.55 9.43
C THR A 583 -23.94 14.85 8.08
N LEU A 584 -23.67 13.56 8.06
CA LEU A 584 -23.48 12.81 6.84
C LEU A 584 -24.79 12.67 6.07
N ARG A 585 -24.79 13.12 4.82
CA ARG A 585 -25.92 13.06 3.88
C ARG A 585 -25.43 12.50 2.55
N TRP A 586 -26.19 11.56 1.98
CA TRP A 586 -25.92 11.10 0.62
C TRP A 586 -26.28 12.20 -0.39
N PRO A 587 -25.51 12.39 -1.46
CA PRO A 587 -25.80 13.39 -2.49
C PRO A 587 -26.94 12.89 -3.40
N VAL A 588 -27.93 13.75 -3.66
CA VAL A 588 -29.00 13.49 -4.63
C VAL A 588 -28.41 13.42 -6.05
N GLU A 589 -27.48 14.33 -6.35
CA GLU A 589 -26.67 14.35 -7.55
C GLU A 589 -25.19 14.37 -7.20
N PRO A 590 -24.32 13.87 -8.10
CA PRO A 590 -22.87 13.95 -7.87
C PRO A 590 -22.42 15.39 -7.68
N ARG A 591 -21.67 15.61 -6.60
CA ARG A 591 -21.16 16.95 -6.23
C ARG A 591 -20.27 17.52 -7.35
N PRO A 592 -20.35 18.82 -7.67
CA PRO A 592 -19.43 19.43 -8.65
C PRO A 592 -18.00 19.38 -8.12
N ILE A 593 -17.09 18.92 -8.95
CA ILE A 593 -15.66 18.87 -8.67
C ILE A 593 -14.97 19.96 -9.47
N HIS A 594 -14.20 20.82 -8.76
CA HIS A 594 -13.46 21.91 -9.38
C HIS A 594 -11.98 21.57 -9.47
N VAL A 595 -11.31 22.05 -10.52
CA VAL A 595 -9.85 22.09 -10.58
C VAL A 595 -9.39 23.12 -9.54
N LEU A 596 -8.65 22.68 -8.52
CA LEU A 596 -8.30 23.54 -7.39
C LEU A 596 -6.94 24.21 -7.59
N GLY A 597 -6.89 25.52 -7.49
CA GLY A 597 -5.65 26.26 -7.50
C GLY A 597 -4.69 25.76 -6.39
N ARG A 598 -3.56 25.16 -6.79
CA ARG A 598 -2.59 24.52 -5.88
C ARG A 598 -3.19 23.52 -4.89
N GLY A 599 -4.26 22.83 -5.27
CA GLY A 599 -4.94 21.82 -4.46
C GLY A 599 -5.74 22.37 -3.28
N SER A 600 -6.00 23.69 -3.22
CA SER A 600 -6.76 24.32 -2.14
C SER A 600 -8.24 24.32 -2.42
N VAL A 601 -9.07 23.77 -1.53
CA VAL A 601 -10.53 23.83 -1.62
C VAL A 601 -11.08 25.27 -1.59
N GLN A 602 -10.30 26.22 -1.08
CA GLN A 602 -10.62 27.65 -1.04
C GLN A 602 -10.30 28.38 -2.37
N ALA A 603 -9.70 27.71 -3.34
CA ALA A 603 -9.37 28.27 -4.65
C ALA A 603 -9.97 27.42 -5.79
N PRO A 604 -11.33 27.30 -5.88
CA PRO A 604 -11.99 26.53 -6.91
C PRO A 604 -11.86 27.23 -8.27
N GLY A 605 -11.45 26.50 -9.30
CA GLY A 605 -11.41 26.91 -10.70
C GLY A 605 -12.55 26.31 -11.51
N ALA A 606 -12.27 25.92 -12.76
CA ALA A 606 -13.24 25.31 -13.66
C ALA A 606 -13.80 23.99 -13.12
N VAL A 607 -15.07 23.69 -13.44
CA VAL A 607 -15.68 22.39 -13.10
C VAL A 607 -15.04 21.30 -13.97
N ALA A 608 -14.58 20.22 -13.34
CA ALA A 608 -13.99 19.07 -13.99
C ALA A 608 -15.06 18.17 -14.62
N VAL A 609 -14.85 17.75 -15.86
CA VAL A 609 -15.65 16.69 -16.49
C VAL A 609 -15.10 15.33 -16.06
N PRO A 610 -15.96 14.35 -15.67
CA PRO A 610 -15.49 13.00 -15.35
C PRO A 610 -14.62 12.43 -16.48
N GLY A 611 -13.52 11.76 -16.13
CA GLY A 611 -12.57 11.26 -17.12
C GLY A 611 -11.34 10.61 -16.53
N THR A 612 -10.34 10.41 -17.37
CA THR A 612 -9.10 9.68 -17.09
C THR A 612 -7.86 10.43 -17.59
N LEU A 613 -6.73 9.71 -17.72
CA LEU A 613 -5.44 10.27 -18.11
C LEU A 613 -5.40 10.67 -19.59
N SER A 614 -5.11 11.92 -19.89
CA SER A 614 -4.90 12.43 -21.26
C SER A 614 -3.64 11.86 -21.94
N ALA A 615 -2.78 11.20 -21.18
CA ALA A 615 -1.60 10.50 -21.69
C ALA A 615 -1.90 9.30 -22.58
N LEU A 616 -3.12 8.77 -22.58
CA LEU A 616 -3.59 7.67 -23.42
C LEU A 616 -4.67 8.16 -24.41
N PRO A 617 -4.31 8.98 -25.42
CA PRO A 617 -5.28 9.66 -26.28
C PRO A 617 -6.06 8.74 -27.22
N LYS A 618 -5.65 7.48 -27.39
CA LYS A 618 -6.40 6.48 -28.17
C LYS A 618 -7.63 5.96 -27.43
N LEU A 619 -7.67 6.10 -26.11
CA LEU A 619 -8.80 5.73 -25.28
C LEU A 619 -9.68 6.96 -25.00
N GLN A 620 -10.93 6.73 -24.62
CA GLN A 620 -11.84 7.83 -24.26
C GLN A 620 -11.36 8.52 -22.97
N VAL A 621 -10.81 9.71 -23.11
CA VAL A 621 -10.18 10.45 -21.99
C VAL A 621 -11.22 11.15 -21.10
N ARG A 622 -12.34 11.61 -21.68
CA ARG A 622 -13.41 12.31 -20.93
C ARG A 622 -14.74 11.62 -21.15
N PHE A 623 -15.60 11.67 -20.14
CA PHE A 623 -16.91 11.02 -20.10
C PHE A 623 -18.04 12.09 -20.03
N PRO A 624 -18.21 12.96 -21.04
CA PRO A 624 -19.15 14.08 -20.97
C PRO A 624 -20.61 13.63 -20.82
N ALA A 625 -20.99 12.48 -21.39
CA ALA A 625 -22.34 11.93 -21.27
C ALA A 625 -22.70 11.56 -19.81
N THR A 626 -21.72 11.37 -18.94
CA THR A 626 -21.92 11.04 -17.51
C THR A 626 -21.79 12.27 -16.60
N ALA A 627 -21.60 13.46 -17.13
CA ALA A 627 -21.39 14.68 -16.34
C ALA A 627 -22.67 15.09 -15.57
N LYS A 628 -23.84 14.72 -16.07
CA LYS A 628 -25.14 14.89 -15.43
C LYS A 628 -25.76 13.54 -15.10
N GLY A 629 -26.71 13.51 -14.18
CA GLY A 629 -27.43 12.31 -13.78
C GLY A 629 -26.69 11.45 -12.73
N PRO A 630 -27.08 10.19 -12.54
CA PRO A 630 -26.57 9.32 -11.48
C PRO A 630 -25.07 9.06 -11.57
N GLU A 631 -24.46 8.75 -10.43
CA GLU A 631 -22.99 8.56 -10.35
C GLU A 631 -22.48 7.27 -11.00
N GLY A 632 -23.28 6.19 -10.99
CA GLY A 632 -22.87 4.87 -11.44
C GLY A 632 -22.25 4.82 -12.84
N PRO A 633 -22.84 5.43 -13.86
CA PRO A 633 -22.27 5.49 -15.21
C PRO A 633 -20.85 6.07 -15.30
N ARG A 634 -20.45 6.93 -14.34
CA ARG A 634 -19.08 7.46 -14.27
C ARG A 634 -18.08 6.37 -13.88
N ARG A 635 -18.42 5.56 -12.85
CA ARG A 635 -17.61 4.42 -12.41
C ARG A 635 -17.55 3.35 -13.49
N ALA A 636 -18.68 3.07 -14.15
CA ALA A 636 -18.74 2.10 -15.26
C ALA A 636 -17.82 2.52 -16.42
N ALA A 637 -17.82 3.81 -16.80
CA ALA A 637 -16.96 4.32 -17.86
C ALA A 637 -15.46 4.22 -17.48
N LEU A 638 -15.10 4.48 -16.20
CA LEU A 638 -13.73 4.27 -15.71
C LEU A 638 -13.34 2.80 -15.73
N ALA A 639 -14.24 1.91 -15.31
CA ALA A 639 -13.99 0.46 -15.33
C ALA A 639 -13.74 -0.05 -16.76
N GLN A 640 -14.54 0.40 -17.73
CA GLN A 640 -14.37 0.09 -19.15
C GLN A 640 -13.04 0.62 -19.69
N TRP A 641 -12.65 1.85 -19.32
CA TRP A 641 -11.36 2.42 -19.72
C TRP A 641 -10.18 1.60 -19.16
N ILE A 642 -10.24 1.19 -17.89
CA ILE A 642 -9.19 0.36 -17.28
C ILE A 642 -9.11 -1.00 -17.97
N THR A 643 -10.25 -1.62 -18.29
CA THR A 643 -10.31 -2.98 -18.87
C THR A 643 -10.25 -3.01 -20.40
N ASP A 644 -10.05 -1.86 -21.04
CA ASP A 644 -9.89 -1.79 -22.48
C ASP A 644 -8.66 -2.61 -22.93
N PRO A 645 -8.79 -3.44 -23.98
CA PRO A 645 -7.65 -4.23 -24.51
C PRO A 645 -6.44 -3.37 -24.91
N GLU A 646 -6.67 -2.11 -25.31
CA GLU A 646 -5.60 -1.17 -25.68
C GLU A 646 -4.99 -0.44 -24.48
N ASN A 647 -5.50 -0.68 -23.25
CA ASN A 647 -4.91 -0.09 -22.05
C ASN A 647 -3.69 -0.91 -21.59
N MET A 648 -2.55 -0.62 -22.16
CA MET A 648 -1.29 -1.31 -21.90
C MET A 648 -0.86 -1.30 -20.42
N LEU A 649 -1.27 -0.27 -19.65
CA LEU A 649 -0.92 -0.15 -18.23
C LEU A 649 -1.54 -1.27 -17.41
N THR A 650 -2.82 -1.54 -17.62
CA THR A 650 -3.58 -2.56 -16.88
C THR A 650 -2.96 -3.95 -17.03
N TRP A 651 -2.68 -4.33 -18.27
CA TRP A 651 -2.20 -5.68 -18.56
C TRP A 651 -0.76 -5.90 -18.11
N ARG A 652 0.11 -4.88 -18.24
CA ARG A 652 1.47 -4.90 -17.67
C ARG A 652 1.45 -4.91 -16.14
N SER A 653 0.57 -4.11 -15.52
CA SER A 653 0.48 -3.97 -14.06
C SER A 653 0.20 -5.31 -13.39
N ILE A 654 -0.84 -6.01 -13.81
CA ILE A 654 -1.25 -7.24 -13.16
C ILE A 654 -0.22 -8.37 -13.33
N VAL A 655 0.32 -8.57 -14.54
CA VAL A 655 1.32 -9.62 -14.76
C VAL A 655 2.62 -9.34 -14.02
N ASN A 656 3.04 -8.06 -13.92
CA ASN A 656 4.20 -7.68 -13.11
C ASN A 656 3.98 -7.93 -11.61
N ARG A 657 2.77 -7.73 -11.13
CA ARG A 657 2.37 -7.98 -9.73
C ARG A 657 2.40 -9.47 -9.39
N VAL A 658 1.82 -10.31 -10.27
CA VAL A 658 1.88 -11.77 -10.13
C VAL A 658 3.34 -12.25 -10.15
N TRP A 659 4.14 -11.74 -11.08
CA TRP A 659 5.57 -12.03 -11.15
C TRP A 659 6.32 -11.64 -9.87
N HIS A 660 6.02 -10.45 -9.33
CA HIS A 660 6.62 -9.96 -8.09
C HIS A 660 6.41 -10.92 -6.91
N TYR A 661 5.20 -11.43 -6.75
CA TYR A 661 4.90 -12.33 -5.63
C TYR A 661 5.58 -13.68 -5.78
N HIS A 662 5.72 -14.22 -7.00
CA HIS A 662 6.44 -15.49 -7.24
C HIS A 662 7.96 -15.38 -7.04
N PHE A 663 8.56 -14.27 -7.46
CA PHE A 663 10.02 -14.11 -7.48
C PHE A 663 10.55 -13.15 -6.39
N GLY A 664 9.69 -12.52 -5.61
CA GLY A 664 10.08 -11.53 -4.60
C GLY A 664 10.53 -10.17 -5.18
N ALA A 665 10.61 -10.06 -6.51
CA ALA A 665 10.89 -8.82 -7.24
C ALA A 665 10.15 -8.81 -8.57
N GLY A 666 9.56 -7.68 -8.94
CA GLY A 666 8.90 -7.52 -10.23
C GLY A 666 9.89 -7.45 -11.40
N ILE A 667 9.42 -7.74 -12.61
CA ILE A 667 10.14 -7.35 -13.84
C ILE A 667 10.39 -5.84 -13.79
N VAL A 668 9.40 -5.08 -13.31
CA VAL A 668 9.49 -3.70 -12.83
C VAL A 668 9.43 -3.73 -11.29
N ASP A 669 10.52 -3.37 -10.61
CA ASP A 669 10.64 -3.52 -9.14
C ASP A 669 9.87 -2.44 -8.34
N SER A 670 9.15 -1.56 -9.03
CA SER A 670 8.21 -0.59 -8.47
C SER A 670 6.76 -0.93 -8.89
N PRO A 671 6.11 -1.95 -8.29
CA PRO A 671 4.85 -2.51 -8.80
C PRO A 671 3.65 -1.55 -8.71
N ASN A 672 3.74 -0.43 -7.98
CA ASN A 672 2.73 0.63 -7.94
C ASN A 672 3.13 1.88 -8.72
N ASP A 673 4.33 1.90 -9.33
CA ASP A 673 4.83 3.08 -10.04
C ASP A 673 5.54 2.67 -11.35
N PHE A 674 4.81 2.80 -12.45
CA PHE A 674 5.30 2.65 -13.82
C PHE A 674 5.63 4.01 -14.45
N GLY A 675 5.54 5.09 -13.67
CA GLY A 675 5.95 6.42 -14.04
C GLY A 675 7.48 6.57 -14.08
N ARG A 676 7.95 7.78 -14.35
CA ARG A 676 9.38 8.10 -14.50
C ARG A 676 10.15 8.07 -13.17
N MET A 677 9.47 8.02 -12.03
CA MET A 677 10.09 7.81 -10.73
C MET A 677 10.23 6.32 -10.37
N GLY A 678 9.53 5.45 -11.08
CA GLY A 678 9.63 4.00 -10.95
C GLY A 678 10.88 3.43 -11.63
N THR A 679 11.05 2.11 -11.52
CA THR A 679 12.17 1.39 -12.12
C THR A 679 11.86 0.99 -13.58
N LEU A 680 12.91 0.87 -14.41
CA LEU A 680 12.76 0.30 -15.74
C LEU A 680 12.60 -1.23 -15.68
N PRO A 681 11.86 -1.81 -16.64
CA PRO A 681 11.73 -3.27 -16.72
C PRO A 681 13.07 -3.92 -17.04
N THR A 682 13.39 -4.99 -16.32
CA THR A 682 14.60 -5.79 -16.58
C THR A 682 14.49 -6.62 -17.87
N HIS A 683 13.28 -7.06 -18.19
CA HIS A 683 12.91 -7.89 -19.33
C HIS A 683 11.64 -7.32 -20.01
N PRO A 684 11.75 -6.21 -20.76
CA PRO A 684 10.59 -5.52 -21.32
C PRO A 684 9.81 -6.41 -22.32
N GLU A 685 10.49 -7.21 -23.13
CA GLU A 685 9.87 -8.12 -24.09
C GLU A 685 9.07 -9.23 -23.40
N LEU A 686 9.60 -9.77 -22.30
CA LEU A 686 8.88 -10.76 -21.48
C LEU A 686 7.64 -10.14 -20.82
N LEU A 687 7.76 -8.91 -20.32
CA LEU A 687 6.63 -8.22 -19.72
C LEU A 687 5.47 -8.02 -20.72
N ASP A 688 5.78 -7.55 -21.92
CA ASP A 688 4.79 -7.35 -22.97
C ASP A 688 4.20 -8.68 -23.46
N TRP A 689 5.05 -9.71 -23.62
CA TRP A 689 4.59 -11.04 -24.01
C TRP A 689 3.62 -11.63 -22.96
N LEU A 690 3.96 -11.58 -21.68
CA LEU A 690 3.08 -12.03 -20.59
C LEU A 690 1.76 -11.23 -20.57
N ALA A 691 1.82 -9.91 -20.74
CA ALA A 691 0.65 -9.05 -20.76
C ALA A 691 -0.31 -9.41 -21.90
N ILE A 692 0.22 -9.66 -23.12
CA ILE A 692 -0.55 -10.08 -24.27
C ILE A 692 -1.14 -11.48 -24.06
N GLN A 693 -0.32 -12.46 -23.61
CA GLN A 693 -0.80 -13.82 -23.37
C GLN A 693 -1.91 -13.85 -22.30
N PHE A 694 -1.76 -13.06 -21.23
CA PHE A 694 -2.77 -12.97 -20.18
C PHE A 694 -4.07 -12.32 -20.70
N ARG A 695 -3.99 -11.17 -21.38
CA ARG A 695 -5.12 -10.44 -21.96
C ARG A 695 -5.90 -11.33 -22.94
N ASP A 696 -5.20 -11.88 -23.93
CA ASP A 696 -5.80 -12.63 -25.04
C ASP A 696 -6.23 -14.04 -24.62
N GLY A 697 -5.64 -14.57 -23.52
CA GLY A 697 -6.05 -15.82 -22.86
C GLY A 697 -7.27 -15.68 -21.95
N GLY A 698 -8.00 -14.57 -22.01
CA GLY A 698 -9.22 -14.32 -21.22
C GLY A 698 -8.99 -13.75 -19.83
N GLY A 699 -7.75 -13.36 -19.50
CA GLY A 699 -7.41 -12.76 -18.19
C GLY A 699 -7.54 -13.71 -17.00
N LEU A 700 -7.28 -15.01 -17.19
CA LEU A 700 -7.38 -16.04 -16.16
C LEU A 700 -6.07 -16.12 -15.36
N MET A 701 -6.17 -16.06 -14.03
CA MET A 701 -5.01 -16.05 -13.13
C MET A 701 -4.30 -17.39 -13.04
N LYS A 702 -5.07 -18.50 -12.90
CA LYS A 702 -4.50 -19.83 -12.70
C LYS A 702 -3.62 -20.30 -13.86
N PRO A 703 -4.00 -20.10 -15.16
CA PRO A 703 -3.09 -20.36 -16.28
C PRO A 703 -1.78 -19.55 -16.23
N LEU A 704 -1.83 -18.26 -15.82
CA LEU A 704 -0.64 -17.44 -15.67
C LEU A 704 0.27 -17.99 -14.55
N HIS A 705 -0.28 -18.28 -13.39
CA HIS A 705 0.45 -18.91 -12.28
C HIS A 705 1.07 -20.24 -12.71
N ARG A 706 0.29 -21.11 -13.35
CA ARG A 706 0.74 -22.40 -13.85
C ARG A 706 1.95 -22.24 -14.78
N GLN A 707 1.87 -21.32 -15.72
CA GLN A 707 2.94 -21.05 -16.67
C GLN A 707 4.24 -20.59 -15.99
N ILE A 708 4.12 -19.72 -14.97
CA ILE A 708 5.26 -19.20 -14.22
C ILE A 708 5.89 -20.32 -13.37
N VAL A 709 5.10 -21.06 -12.57
CA VAL A 709 5.66 -22.04 -11.64
C VAL A 709 6.17 -23.31 -12.34
N LEU A 710 5.72 -23.61 -13.57
CA LEU A 710 6.26 -24.68 -14.39
C LEU A 710 7.57 -24.33 -15.09
N SER A 711 7.93 -23.05 -15.16
CA SER A 711 9.14 -22.59 -15.81
C SER A 711 10.41 -23.13 -15.15
N ALA A 712 11.47 -23.32 -15.95
CA ALA A 712 12.77 -23.70 -15.42
C ALA A 712 13.35 -22.61 -14.50
N VAL A 713 13.06 -21.34 -14.77
CA VAL A 713 13.51 -20.22 -13.94
C VAL A 713 12.93 -20.27 -12.53
N TYR A 714 11.66 -20.65 -12.36
CA TYR A 714 11.05 -20.82 -11.04
C TYR A 714 11.62 -22.05 -10.30
N ARG A 715 11.94 -23.11 -11.04
CA ARG A 715 12.43 -24.38 -10.49
C ARG A 715 13.92 -24.36 -10.13
N GLN A 716 14.65 -23.28 -10.41
CA GLN A 716 16.07 -23.15 -10.05
C GLN A 716 16.33 -23.29 -8.55
N SER A 717 17.53 -23.79 -8.22
CA SER A 717 18.07 -23.69 -6.86
C SER A 717 18.30 -22.22 -6.46
N SER A 718 18.10 -21.91 -5.18
CA SER A 718 18.41 -20.61 -4.56
C SER A 718 19.87 -20.44 -4.16
N SER A 719 20.71 -21.44 -4.38
CA SER A 719 22.11 -21.47 -3.94
C SER A 719 22.91 -20.30 -4.52
N SER A 720 23.70 -19.64 -3.66
CA SER A 720 24.57 -18.54 -4.05
C SER A 720 25.81 -19.04 -4.84
N ASN A 721 26.23 -18.23 -5.79
CA ASN A 721 27.47 -18.45 -6.54
C ASN A 721 28.28 -17.14 -6.55
N PRO A 722 29.48 -17.10 -5.92
CA PRO A 722 30.25 -15.87 -5.80
C PRO A 722 30.64 -15.22 -7.13
N ALA A 723 30.91 -15.99 -8.19
CA ALA A 723 31.27 -15.45 -9.50
C ALA A 723 30.08 -14.77 -10.18
N LYS A 724 28.89 -15.42 -10.15
CA LYS A 724 27.64 -14.83 -10.69
C LYS A 724 27.18 -13.62 -9.88
N SER A 725 27.33 -13.66 -8.55
CA SER A 725 27.00 -12.54 -7.65
C SER A 725 27.85 -11.30 -7.88
N LYS A 726 29.08 -11.43 -8.44
CA LYS A 726 29.88 -10.26 -8.85
C LYS A 726 29.27 -9.52 -10.04
N VAL A 727 28.56 -10.22 -10.92
CA VAL A 727 27.92 -9.64 -12.11
C VAL A 727 26.52 -9.12 -11.76
N ASP A 728 25.75 -9.89 -10.99
CA ASP A 728 24.37 -9.57 -10.60
C ASP A 728 24.12 -9.97 -9.15
N ALA A 729 24.56 -9.12 -8.22
CA ALA A 729 24.41 -9.33 -6.77
C ALA A 729 22.94 -9.41 -6.34
N GLY A 730 22.09 -8.58 -6.94
CA GLY A 730 20.65 -8.50 -6.68
C GLY A 730 19.81 -9.57 -7.34
N ASN A 731 20.45 -10.48 -8.12
CA ASN A 731 19.74 -11.51 -8.90
C ASN A 731 18.60 -10.94 -9.78
N ARG A 732 18.79 -9.75 -10.32
CA ARG A 732 17.78 -9.05 -11.14
C ARG A 732 17.51 -9.77 -12.46
N TYR A 733 18.45 -10.55 -12.96
CA TYR A 733 18.33 -11.33 -14.20
C TYR A 733 17.96 -12.79 -13.95
N LEU A 734 17.69 -13.18 -12.69
CA LEU A 734 17.19 -14.49 -12.29
C LEU A 734 18.10 -15.66 -12.69
N TRP A 735 19.42 -15.53 -12.44
CA TRP A 735 20.36 -16.63 -12.64
C TRP A 735 20.24 -17.74 -11.57
N ARG A 736 19.45 -17.50 -10.51
CA ARG A 736 19.01 -18.45 -9.48
C ARG A 736 17.61 -18.11 -9.03
N MET A 737 16.96 -18.98 -8.24
CA MET A 737 15.76 -18.59 -7.52
C MET A 737 16.11 -17.66 -6.34
N ASN A 738 15.22 -16.73 -6.00
CA ASN A 738 15.37 -15.92 -4.82
C ASN A 738 14.94 -16.73 -3.58
N ARG A 739 15.65 -16.53 -2.48
CA ARG A 739 15.23 -16.96 -1.16
C ARG A 739 14.39 -15.83 -0.55
N TRP A 740 13.25 -16.15 0.01
CA TRP A 740 12.45 -15.15 0.74
C TRP A 740 12.11 -15.63 2.13
N ARG A 741 11.92 -14.67 3.05
CA ARG A 741 11.36 -14.92 4.38
C ARG A 741 9.84 -15.06 4.28
N LEU A 742 9.27 -15.98 5.06
CA LEU A 742 7.82 -16.10 5.21
C LEU A 742 7.24 -14.77 5.76
N ASP A 743 6.09 -14.36 5.23
CA ASP A 743 5.32 -13.25 5.79
C ASP A 743 4.67 -13.63 7.14
N ALA A 744 4.20 -12.62 7.86
CA ALA A 744 3.65 -12.78 9.21
C ALA A 744 2.51 -13.80 9.25
N GLU A 745 1.62 -13.77 8.26
CA GLU A 745 0.48 -14.68 8.15
C GLU A 745 0.94 -16.11 7.93
N SER A 746 1.90 -16.32 7.03
CA SER A 746 2.44 -17.67 6.76
C SER A 746 3.20 -18.23 7.96
N VAL A 747 3.96 -17.41 8.70
CA VAL A 747 4.65 -17.84 9.93
C VAL A 747 3.63 -18.30 10.97
N ARG A 748 2.59 -17.50 11.22
CA ARG A 748 1.55 -17.85 12.20
C ARG A 748 0.77 -19.09 11.78
N ASP A 749 0.30 -19.15 10.54
CA ASP A 749 -0.52 -20.24 10.03
C ASP A 749 0.29 -21.54 9.93
N ALA A 750 1.56 -21.48 9.51
CA ALA A 750 2.47 -22.63 9.51
C ALA A 750 2.69 -23.17 10.92
N THR A 751 2.88 -22.30 11.92
CA THR A 751 3.04 -22.70 13.33
C THR A 751 1.80 -23.41 13.84
N LEU A 752 0.60 -22.89 13.55
CA LEU A 752 -0.66 -23.56 13.89
C LEU A 752 -0.85 -24.90 13.16
N GLN A 753 -0.47 -25.00 11.88
CA GLN A 753 -0.58 -26.22 11.10
C GLN A 753 0.33 -27.33 11.66
N VAL A 754 1.62 -27.02 11.91
CA VAL A 754 2.55 -28.05 12.41
C VAL A 754 2.22 -28.48 13.84
N ALA A 755 1.63 -27.57 14.63
CA ALA A 755 1.07 -27.88 15.94
C ALA A 755 -0.24 -28.71 15.89
N GLY A 756 -0.84 -28.88 14.72
CA GLY A 756 -2.12 -29.59 14.54
C GLY A 756 -3.33 -28.81 15.06
N LYS A 757 -3.23 -27.47 15.12
CA LYS A 757 -4.26 -26.58 15.67
C LYS A 757 -4.91 -25.66 14.62
N LEU A 758 -4.42 -25.65 13.38
CA LEU A 758 -4.96 -24.78 12.34
C LEU A 758 -6.39 -25.17 11.97
N ASP A 759 -7.30 -24.21 12.15
CA ASP A 759 -8.69 -24.31 11.64
C ASP A 759 -8.74 -23.79 10.20
N LEU A 760 -9.16 -24.65 9.30
CA LEU A 760 -9.25 -24.40 7.86
C LEU A 760 -10.64 -23.98 7.41
N THR A 761 -11.56 -23.65 8.33
CA THR A 761 -12.89 -23.12 7.99
C THR A 761 -12.73 -21.84 7.18
N ALA A 762 -13.31 -21.81 5.99
CA ALA A 762 -13.22 -20.70 5.05
C ALA A 762 -14.39 -19.72 5.20
N GLY A 763 -14.13 -18.42 4.94
CA GLY A 763 -15.15 -17.38 4.84
C GLY A 763 -15.79 -16.97 6.16
N GLY A 764 -16.77 -16.08 6.07
CA GLY A 764 -17.56 -15.57 7.19
C GLY A 764 -16.88 -14.45 8.00
N PRO A 765 -17.54 -13.99 9.06
CA PRO A 765 -17.05 -12.87 9.87
C PRO A 765 -15.63 -13.05 10.38
N SER A 766 -14.90 -11.97 10.45
CA SER A 766 -13.52 -11.95 10.95
C SER A 766 -13.48 -12.18 12.46
N VAL A 767 -12.40 -12.80 12.92
CA VAL A 767 -12.16 -13.06 14.34
C VAL A 767 -11.56 -11.82 15.00
N GLU A 768 -12.31 -11.23 15.92
CA GLU A 768 -11.84 -10.14 16.79
C GLU A 768 -10.86 -10.71 17.83
N GLN A 769 -9.56 -10.61 17.58
CA GLN A 769 -8.51 -11.09 18.49
C GLN A 769 -8.13 -10.06 19.55
N PHE A 770 -9.11 -9.32 20.04
CA PHE A 770 -8.98 -8.25 21.03
C PHE A 770 -10.28 -8.13 21.84
N PHE A 771 -10.21 -7.45 22.96
CA PHE A 771 -11.36 -6.93 23.66
C PHE A 771 -11.60 -5.51 23.15
N PHE A 772 -12.83 -5.24 22.63
CA PHE A 772 -13.22 -3.92 22.15
C PHE A 772 -13.94 -3.13 23.23
N LYS A 773 -13.51 -1.88 23.46
CA LYS A 773 -14.24 -0.90 24.25
C LYS A 773 -14.61 0.29 23.38
N ASP A 774 -15.94 0.51 23.21
CA ASP A 774 -16.46 1.71 22.53
C ASP A 774 -16.30 2.92 23.48
N ASP A 775 -15.43 3.83 23.08
CA ASP A 775 -15.14 5.06 23.81
C ASP A 775 -14.98 6.21 22.79
N HIS A 776 -14.76 7.43 23.25
CA HIS A 776 -14.47 8.56 22.35
C HIS A 776 -13.30 8.26 21.41
N SER A 777 -12.23 7.66 21.94
CA SER A 777 -11.19 6.98 21.15
C SER A 777 -11.32 5.49 21.42
N PRO A 778 -11.79 4.69 20.44
CA PRO A 778 -11.99 3.26 20.63
C PRO A 778 -10.73 2.54 21.06
N VAL A 779 -10.87 1.57 21.97
CA VAL A 779 -9.74 0.80 22.51
C VAL A 779 -9.83 -0.65 22.04
N TYR A 780 -8.73 -1.16 21.48
CA TYR A 780 -8.55 -2.55 21.03
C TYR A 780 -7.48 -3.20 21.92
N ASP A 781 -7.90 -4.00 22.88
CA ASP A 781 -7.00 -4.62 23.88
C ASP A 781 -6.72 -6.08 23.54
N TYR A 782 -5.60 -6.35 22.88
CA TYR A 782 -5.16 -7.70 22.51
C TYR A 782 -4.72 -8.55 23.70
N THR A 783 -4.38 -7.95 24.85
CA THR A 783 -3.89 -8.67 26.02
C THR A 783 -4.96 -9.48 26.73
N ARG A 784 -6.23 -9.13 26.51
CA ARG A 784 -7.40 -9.79 27.07
C ARG A 784 -7.98 -10.90 26.20
N PHE A 785 -7.42 -11.12 25.01
CA PHE A 785 -7.88 -12.17 24.11
C PHE A 785 -7.35 -13.53 24.56
N ASP A 786 -8.22 -14.52 24.62
CA ASP A 786 -7.83 -15.91 24.89
C ASP A 786 -7.15 -16.52 23.66
N ILE A 787 -5.81 -16.66 23.75
CA ILE A 787 -4.97 -17.20 22.67
C ILE A 787 -5.21 -18.69 22.39
N ASP A 788 -5.90 -19.42 23.26
CA ASP A 788 -6.26 -20.84 23.08
C ASP A 788 -7.71 -21.07 22.67
N SER A 789 -8.48 -19.99 22.50
CA SER A 789 -9.85 -20.04 22.00
C SER A 789 -9.92 -20.65 20.58
N PRO A 790 -11.07 -21.24 20.16
CA PRO A 790 -11.24 -21.72 18.79
C PRO A 790 -10.96 -20.65 17.75
N GLY A 791 -11.37 -19.39 17.99
CA GLY A 791 -11.14 -18.27 17.07
C GLY A 791 -9.66 -17.98 16.82
N SER A 792 -8.78 -18.22 17.82
CA SER A 792 -7.33 -18.05 17.67
C SER A 792 -6.71 -18.99 16.64
N ARG A 793 -7.40 -20.07 16.29
CA ARG A 793 -6.90 -21.16 15.44
C ARG A 793 -7.22 -20.96 13.95
N ARG A 794 -8.11 -20.02 13.59
CA ARG A 794 -8.44 -19.72 12.19
C ARG A 794 -7.24 -19.13 11.44
N ARG A 795 -7.24 -19.30 10.11
CA ARG A 795 -6.21 -18.73 9.24
C ARG A 795 -6.10 -17.20 9.42
N SER A 796 -4.90 -16.68 9.27
CA SER A 796 -4.57 -15.26 9.46
C SER A 796 -5.37 -14.32 8.55
N VAL A 797 -5.78 -14.76 7.37
CA VAL A 797 -6.62 -13.97 6.44
C VAL A 797 -8.01 -13.66 7.00
N TYR A 798 -8.48 -14.43 8.00
CA TYR A 798 -9.76 -14.23 8.67
C TYR A 798 -9.66 -13.51 10.01
N ARG A 799 -8.52 -12.90 10.33
CA ARG A 799 -8.36 -12.04 11.50
C ARG A 799 -8.91 -10.66 11.22
N PHE A 800 -9.52 -10.04 12.23
CA PHE A 800 -9.99 -8.66 12.15
C PHE A 800 -8.80 -7.69 12.07
N LEU A 801 -8.75 -6.85 11.02
CA LEU A 801 -7.64 -5.93 10.76
C LEU A 801 -7.99 -4.52 11.26
N VAL A 802 -7.42 -4.14 12.42
CA VAL A 802 -7.55 -2.80 13.01
C VAL A 802 -6.47 -1.87 12.46
N ARG A 803 -6.84 -0.63 12.10
CA ARG A 803 -5.92 0.36 11.51
C ARG A 803 -5.10 1.10 12.55
N SER A 804 -5.74 1.62 13.61
CA SER A 804 -5.06 2.42 14.64
C SER A 804 -4.30 1.59 15.67
N ALA A 805 -4.60 0.30 15.78
CA ALA A 805 -4.03 -0.60 16.76
C ALA A 805 -3.72 -1.97 16.11
N PRO A 806 -2.62 -2.10 15.35
CA PRO A 806 -2.26 -3.37 14.72
C PRO A 806 -1.95 -4.45 15.76
N ASP A 807 -2.18 -5.73 15.39
CA ASP A 807 -1.80 -6.85 16.25
C ASP A 807 -0.29 -6.86 16.52
N PRO A 808 0.15 -6.88 17.79
CA PRO A 808 1.55 -6.72 18.16
C PRO A 808 2.49 -7.82 17.63
N LEU A 809 2.01 -9.06 17.41
CA LEU A 809 2.82 -10.12 16.80
C LEU A 809 2.98 -9.88 15.31
N MET A 810 1.88 -9.58 14.63
CA MET A 810 1.87 -9.41 13.17
C MET A 810 2.69 -8.19 12.76
N GLU A 811 2.55 -7.06 13.47
CA GLU A 811 3.35 -5.85 13.26
C GLU A 811 4.86 -6.12 13.39
N ARG A 812 5.27 -6.84 14.42
CA ARG A 812 6.69 -7.21 14.60
C ARG A 812 7.22 -8.13 13.52
N LEU A 813 6.35 -8.85 12.80
CA LEU A 813 6.71 -9.72 11.69
C LEU A 813 6.56 -9.04 10.31
N ASP A 814 6.53 -7.71 10.27
CA ASP A 814 6.43 -6.87 9.07
C ASP A 814 5.06 -7.02 8.33
N CYS A 815 3.98 -7.34 9.05
CA CYS A 815 2.64 -7.26 8.46
C CYS A 815 2.36 -5.82 8.01
N PRO A 816 1.84 -5.59 6.80
CA PRO A 816 1.55 -4.25 6.33
C PRO A 816 0.55 -3.49 7.21
N ASP A 817 0.73 -2.18 7.30
CA ASP A 817 -0.26 -1.27 7.87
C ASP A 817 -1.49 -1.23 6.94
N PRO A 818 -2.69 -1.62 7.40
CA PRO A 818 -3.89 -1.60 6.57
C PRO A 818 -4.37 -0.19 6.22
N SER A 819 -3.71 0.87 6.69
CA SER A 819 -3.98 2.26 6.29
C SER A 819 -3.22 2.67 5.03
N THR A 820 -2.28 1.85 4.53
CA THR A 820 -1.42 2.17 3.39
C THR A 820 -1.46 1.10 2.31
N MET A 821 -1.55 1.52 1.04
CA MET A 821 -1.46 0.62 -0.11
C MET A 821 -0.10 -0.05 -0.17
N THR A 822 -0.03 -1.36 -0.03
CA THR A 822 1.22 -2.11 0.03
C THR A 822 1.32 -3.09 -1.14
N ALA A 823 1.93 -2.65 -2.23
CA ALA A 823 2.21 -3.52 -3.38
C ALA A 823 3.45 -4.40 -3.20
N LYS A 824 4.37 -3.97 -2.35
CA LYS A 824 5.60 -4.67 -2.01
C LYS A 824 5.80 -4.58 -0.50
N ARG A 825 5.77 -5.73 0.18
CA ARG A 825 5.98 -5.79 1.62
C ARG A 825 7.44 -5.54 1.98
N ASN A 826 7.67 -4.84 3.07
CA ASN A 826 8.99 -4.81 3.69
C ASN A 826 9.31 -6.19 4.28
N THR A 827 10.58 -6.54 4.26
CA THR A 827 11.08 -7.76 4.89
C THR A 827 12.32 -7.40 5.68
N THR A 828 12.22 -7.49 7.01
CA THR A 828 13.34 -7.20 7.91
C THR A 828 13.77 -8.46 8.64
N ILE A 829 15.02 -8.49 9.11
CA ILE A 829 15.56 -9.55 9.96
C ILE A 829 16.16 -8.86 11.18
N THR A 830 15.43 -8.89 12.30
CA THR A 830 15.83 -8.18 13.51
C THR A 830 15.86 -9.09 14.73
N ALA A 831 16.67 -8.72 15.74
CA ALA A 831 16.69 -9.43 17.03
C ALA A 831 15.32 -9.36 17.73
N ILE A 832 14.56 -8.28 17.55
CA ILE A 832 13.20 -8.13 18.11
C ILE A 832 12.26 -9.18 17.53
N GLN A 833 12.35 -9.47 16.24
CA GLN A 833 11.55 -10.53 15.59
C GLN A 833 11.91 -11.91 16.15
N ALA A 834 13.19 -12.22 16.28
CA ALA A 834 13.63 -13.48 16.87
C ALA A 834 13.14 -13.64 18.31
N LEU A 835 13.20 -12.56 19.12
CA LEU A 835 12.66 -12.56 20.49
C LEU A 835 11.13 -12.70 20.50
N ALA A 836 10.42 -12.06 19.57
CA ALA A 836 8.96 -12.22 19.44
C ALA A 836 8.59 -13.67 19.12
N LEU A 837 9.30 -14.29 18.18
CA LEU A 837 9.09 -15.70 17.81
C LEU A 837 9.38 -16.67 18.95
N LEU A 838 10.35 -16.35 19.82
CA LEU A 838 10.66 -17.17 20.98
C LEU A 838 9.69 -16.98 22.16
N ASN A 839 9.17 -15.77 22.37
CA ASN A 839 8.53 -15.41 23.64
C ASN A 839 7.05 -15.00 23.51
N ASN A 840 6.52 -14.86 22.28
CA ASN A 840 5.10 -14.54 22.12
C ASN A 840 4.22 -15.67 22.69
N PRO A 841 3.24 -15.37 23.54
CA PRO A 841 2.42 -16.39 24.23
C PRO A 841 1.75 -17.38 23.27
N LEU A 842 1.23 -16.91 22.09
CA LEU A 842 0.64 -17.80 21.10
C LEU A 842 1.68 -18.82 20.59
N LEU A 843 2.88 -18.37 20.22
CA LEU A 843 3.93 -19.24 19.68
C LEU A 843 4.48 -20.21 20.71
N VAL A 844 4.62 -19.76 21.97
CA VAL A 844 4.99 -20.64 23.11
C VAL A 844 3.94 -21.74 23.27
N LYS A 845 2.66 -21.38 23.25
CA LYS A 845 1.56 -22.35 23.39
C LYS A 845 1.52 -23.33 22.21
N GLN A 846 1.75 -22.86 20.98
CA GLN A 846 1.80 -23.74 19.81
C GLN A 846 3.03 -24.68 19.85
N ALA A 847 4.16 -24.25 20.44
CA ALA A 847 5.32 -25.12 20.64
C ALA A 847 5.03 -26.26 21.64
N GLU A 848 4.22 -25.99 22.67
CA GLU A 848 3.73 -27.04 23.61
C GLU A 848 2.89 -28.08 22.86
N TYR A 849 1.95 -27.63 22.02
CA TYR A 849 1.12 -28.52 21.20
C TYR A 849 1.93 -29.33 20.18
N LEU A 850 2.90 -28.67 19.52
CA LEU A 850 3.80 -29.34 18.60
C LEU A 850 4.64 -30.41 19.31
N ALA A 851 5.19 -30.12 20.50
CA ALA A 851 5.94 -31.07 21.29
C ALA A 851 5.09 -32.28 21.72
N ALA A 852 3.87 -32.03 22.19
CA ALA A 852 2.92 -33.10 22.56
C ALA A 852 2.55 -33.98 21.35
N ARG A 853 2.34 -33.37 20.17
CA ARG A 853 2.06 -34.09 18.92
C ARG A 853 3.25 -34.92 18.43
N ALA A 854 4.46 -34.35 18.53
CA ALA A 854 5.68 -34.96 18.01
C ALA A 854 6.20 -36.12 18.91
N GLY A 855 6.20 -35.94 20.21
CA GLY A 855 6.74 -36.91 21.18
C GLY A 855 8.24 -37.15 21.12
N SER A 856 8.93 -36.68 20.07
CA SER A 856 10.38 -36.82 19.90
C SER A 856 10.98 -35.71 19.02
N VAL A 857 12.31 -35.50 19.15
CA VAL A 857 13.03 -34.54 18.30
C VAL A 857 12.98 -34.93 16.82
N ALA A 858 13.08 -36.18 16.46
CA ALA A 858 12.98 -36.62 15.07
C ALA A 858 11.62 -36.28 14.46
N ALA A 859 10.55 -36.51 15.23
CA ALA A 859 9.20 -36.15 14.78
C ALA A 859 8.98 -34.62 14.72
N LEU A 860 9.64 -33.79 15.57
CA LEU A 860 9.64 -32.32 15.44
C LEU A 860 10.17 -31.90 14.06
N TYR A 861 11.31 -32.45 13.64
CA TYR A 861 11.88 -32.14 12.32
C TYR A 861 10.96 -32.56 11.17
N ARG A 862 10.40 -33.77 11.26
CA ARG A 862 9.44 -34.25 10.24
C ARG A 862 8.22 -33.35 10.12
N LEU A 863 7.62 -32.97 11.24
CA LEU A 863 6.42 -32.12 11.24
C LEU A 863 6.71 -30.69 10.80
N ALA A 864 7.76 -30.07 11.31
CA ALA A 864 8.05 -28.67 11.09
C ALA A 864 8.83 -28.41 9.78
N LEU A 865 9.79 -29.29 9.43
CA LEU A 865 10.74 -29.10 8.34
C LEU A 865 10.61 -30.13 7.21
N GLN A 866 9.67 -31.07 7.33
CA GLN A 866 9.36 -32.13 6.36
C GLN A 866 10.59 -32.97 5.99
N ARG A 867 11.53 -33.17 6.93
CA ARG A 867 12.74 -33.99 6.75
C ARG A 867 13.16 -34.69 8.04
N GLU A 868 14.01 -35.68 7.90
CA GLU A 868 14.73 -36.21 9.05
C GLU A 868 15.82 -35.24 9.54
N PRO A 869 16.07 -35.17 10.84
CA PRO A 869 17.23 -34.44 11.36
C PRO A 869 18.54 -35.15 10.96
N LYS A 870 19.60 -34.37 10.70
CA LYS A 870 20.95 -34.92 10.59
C LYS A 870 21.40 -35.48 11.94
N GLU A 871 22.34 -36.40 11.96
CA GLU A 871 22.83 -37.04 13.21
C GLU A 871 23.26 -36.00 14.27
N GLN A 872 24.00 -34.97 13.85
CA GLN A 872 24.44 -33.92 14.76
C GLN A 872 23.26 -33.07 15.27
N GLU A 873 22.28 -32.73 14.40
CA GLU A 873 21.09 -32.01 14.80
C GLU A 873 20.26 -32.81 15.81
N LEU A 874 20.08 -34.10 15.54
CA LEU A 874 19.34 -35.01 16.41
C LEU A 874 19.99 -35.07 17.80
N ARG A 875 21.29 -35.30 17.89
CA ARG A 875 22.02 -35.35 19.13
C ARG A 875 21.90 -34.05 19.94
N ILE A 876 22.29 -32.90 19.32
CA ILE A 876 22.30 -31.61 20.02
C ILE A 876 20.90 -31.26 20.54
N LEU A 877 19.88 -31.44 19.74
CA LEU A 877 18.52 -31.04 20.12
C LEU A 877 17.90 -32.04 21.09
N THR A 878 18.30 -33.33 21.08
CA THR A 878 17.87 -34.32 22.07
C THR A 878 18.49 -34.03 23.44
N ASP A 879 19.79 -33.70 23.51
CA ASP A 879 20.45 -33.26 24.71
C ASP A 879 19.80 -32.02 25.30
N TYR A 880 19.47 -31.03 24.46
CA TYR A 880 18.74 -29.82 24.86
C TYR A 880 17.32 -30.15 25.37
N ALA A 881 16.59 -31.02 24.67
CA ALA A 881 15.24 -31.41 25.04
C ALA A 881 15.21 -32.19 26.38
N THR A 882 16.23 -33.00 26.66
CA THR A 882 16.38 -33.70 27.91
C THR A 882 16.56 -32.74 29.09
N GLN A 883 17.29 -31.65 28.90
CA GLN A 883 17.57 -30.65 29.94
C GLN A 883 16.44 -29.63 30.11
N HIS A 884 15.81 -29.24 29.06
CA HIS A 884 14.90 -28.07 29.00
C HIS A 884 13.48 -28.44 28.59
N GLY A 885 13.22 -29.68 28.26
CA GLY A 885 11.92 -30.16 27.75
C GLY A 885 11.73 -30.01 26.24
N LEU A 886 10.92 -30.90 25.66
CA LEU A 886 10.67 -30.99 24.21
C LEU A 886 9.95 -29.76 23.68
N ALA A 887 9.13 -29.06 24.49
CA ALA A 887 8.45 -27.81 24.09
C ALA A 887 9.45 -26.68 23.82
N ASN A 888 10.51 -26.57 24.62
CA ASN A 888 11.56 -25.58 24.35
C ASN A 888 12.39 -25.94 23.12
N ALA A 889 12.63 -27.23 22.86
CA ALA A 889 13.23 -27.67 21.59
C ALA A 889 12.34 -27.32 20.38
N ALA A 890 11.01 -27.49 20.49
CA ALA A 890 10.07 -27.07 19.45
C ALA A 890 10.13 -25.56 19.18
N ARG A 891 10.26 -24.71 20.22
CA ARG A 891 10.45 -23.26 20.05
C ARG A 891 11.69 -22.92 19.23
N LEU A 892 12.80 -23.64 19.45
CA LEU A 892 14.02 -23.44 18.67
C LEU A 892 13.84 -23.83 17.21
N VAL A 893 13.16 -24.96 16.93
CA VAL A 893 12.87 -25.39 15.56
C VAL A 893 11.98 -24.37 14.84
N LEU A 894 10.90 -23.89 15.47
CA LEU A 894 10.00 -22.87 14.91
C LEU A 894 10.67 -21.51 14.67
N ASN A 895 11.77 -21.21 15.37
CA ASN A 895 12.56 -19.98 15.19
C ASN A 895 13.81 -20.18 14.29
N SER A 896 13.95 -21.37 13.70
CA SER A 896 15.09 -21.64 12.80
C SER A 896 14.91 -20.97 11.43
N ASN A 897 16.01 -20.64 10.78
CA ASN A 897 15.95 -20.11 9.42
C ASN A 897 15.28 -21.07 8.44
N GLU A 898 15.44 -22.38 8.61
CA GLU A 898 14.82 -23.38 7.74
C GLU A 898 13.29 -23.39 7.84
N PHE A 899 12.75 -23.08 9.03
CA PHE A 899 11.30 -22.91 9.20
C PHE A 899 10.80 -21.57 8.61
N LEU A 900 11.56 -20.49 8.80
CA LEU A 900 11.15 -19.12 8.51
C LEU A 900 11.42 -18.67 7.08
N PHE A 901 12.26 -19.39 6.32
CA PHE A 901 12.61 -19.04 4.95
C PHE A 901 12.21 -20.14 3.96
N VAL A 902 11.99 -19.70 2.72
CA VAL A 902 11.75 -20.57 1.58
C VAL A 902 12.90 -20.39 0.58
N ASP A 903 13.48 -21.53 0.17
CA ASP A 903 14.58 -21.63 -0.79
C ASP A 903 14.10 -21.76 -2.24
#